data_66286dc099d086eb2b248361769a161d
#
_entry.id   66286dc099d086eb2b248361769a161d
#
_cell.length_a   1.000
_cell.length_b   1.000
_cell.length_c   1.000
_cell.angle_alpha   90.00
_cell.angle_beta   90.00
_cell.angle_gamma   90.00
#
_symmetry.space_group_name_H-M   'P 1'
#
loop_
_entity.id
_entity.type
_entity.pdbx_description
1 polymer ?
#
loop_
_entity_poly.entity_id
_entity_poly.type
_entity_poly.pdbx_seq_one_letter_code
_entity_poly.pdbx_strand_id
1 'polypeptide(L)'
;MRRNTVVRTFNVTRHMHRTVLFLFILLQIWLPCTLAGQKSDYRLFDNISLGTEASVISCFLQDTQGLIWIGSNKGLFSYDGYSSQPHFTFGERSNTRIYCGTVVDSTYLYIGADNGLLIYNYRTDTYQEPEADFPTDIRTLALRDGVLWLGTLNGLYTYSPETRQLSAITEGLPHQTIYSIIRTSDDNLYIGTYNGCCRYIPATRRFETIDLPVTRGRSNQFVNSLLEDTARGCIWVGTEGCLFKYTPADGHTQRIDAFHDNSVKSLALDGNGQLLVGTDNGLYVYQEDEPLLHVVHDSRNLQSLSNNIIWTIFADREHNVWLGTDYGISMSRHNSVLRHIPISQITGTGEGNQFYSMLRDTHGTYWFGGTNGLIRFTALMDGEQDVAWYKMGDRKYPLSHNRVRHLYEDREQQLWVATDGSISRYDPAKRQFIHYNIVDSTRRYNANWTYSLFEDRDGQLWIATCLGGIFVVDKENLMRSSGGLYMAEKTYSIHNGLSGMFINQMIPDREGNVWALLYNSSNSIEKINPRTGEVTHIAAGELKGERTPNFILCAEDGYIWIGFPGGVMRVTPENDSIRMLPFDAYNHYEVLSMAEADGRIWISTTDGFWVADQQTLEVRRLNITDKRFTSMFFDKTSGELYLGTADGFAISSPEALLAEHLEQALILTALYVNNQLYQSGSGQALDAVQSAQSIRYSQRINLDYDQNNLAFEFSDLPYSLEEKSKLLYRLEGVDREWNLLKPNTNRITYNNLNYGDYRLIVSKLDAHGKPSEKTYALDIHIIPPWYYTPWAKAVYVLLCLVLIL
;
A
#
# COMPACT_ATOMS: atom_id res chain seq x y z
N MET A 1 -44.27 -16.13 -65.16
CA MET A 1 -43.23 -15.20 -64.78
C MET A 1 -43.56 -14.37 -63.51
N ARG A 2 -44.10 -14.92 -62.43
CA ARG A 2 -44.45 -14.17 -61.18
C ARG A 2 -44.11 -14.90 -59.88
N ARG A 3 -43.24 -15.93 -59.87
CA ARG A 3 -42.85 -16.69 -58.68
C ARG A 3 -41.39 -16.55 -58.32
N ASN A 4 -40.52 -15.92 -59.07
CA ASN A 4 -39.09 -15.83 -58.82
C ASN A 4 -38.65 -14.50 -58.21
N THR A 5 -39.53 -13.48 -58.09
CA THR A 5 -39.16 -12.16 -57.55
C THR A 5 -39.40 -12.06 -56.03
N VAL A 6 -40.30 -12.84 -55.44
CA VAL A 6 -40.60 -12.80 -53.99
C VAL A 6 -39.58 -13.60 -53.18
N VAL A 7 -38.97 -14.64 -53.76
CA VAL A 7 -37.92 -15.43 -53.07
C VAL A 7 -36.58 -14.71 -52.95
N ARG A 8 -36.25 -13.80 -53.87
CA ARG A 8 -35.01 -13.00 -53.84
C ARG A 8 -35.07 -11.86 -52.82
N THR A 9 -36.22 -11.24 -52.59
CA THR A 9 -36.38 -10.19 -51.55
C THR A 9 -36.38 -10.74 -50.12
N PHE A 10 -36.84 -11.92 -49.91
CA PHE A 10 -36.79 -12.55 -48.56
C PHE A 10 -35.37 -13.02 -48.14
N ASN A 11 -34.52 -13.39 -49.07
CA ASN A 11 -33.12 -13.75 -48.81
C ASN A 11 -32.21 -12.55 -48.58
N VAL A 12 -32.45 -11.44 -49.20
CA VAL A 12 -31.64 -10.19 -49.03
C VAL A 12 -31.95 -9.58 -47.64
N THR A 13 -33.19 -9.54 -47.20
CA THR A 13 -33.54 -9.05 -45.84
C THR A 13 -33.01 -9.96 -44.71
N ARG A 14 -32.98 -11.28 -44.93
CA ARG A 14 -32.42 -12.22 -43.93
C ARG A 14 -30.87 -12.14 -43.82
N HIS A 15 -30.17 -11.83 -44.89
CA HIS A 15 -28.73 -11.54 -44.87
C HIS A 15 -28.44 -10.18 -44.27
N MET A 16 -29.20 -9.14 -44.57
CA MET A 16 -29.05 -7.82 -43.94
C MET A 16 -29.28 -7.86 -42.42
N HIS A 17 -30.29 -8.56 -41.96
CA HIS A 17 -30.54 -8.71 -40.50
C HIS A 17 -29.43 -9.51 -39.76
N ARG A 18 -28.86 -10.53 -40.42
CA ARG A 18 -27.73 -11.27 -39.88
C ARG A 18 -26.45 -10.44 -39.88
N THR A 19 -26.20 -9.64 -40.87
CA THR A 19 -25.01 -8.76 -40.95
C THR A 19 -25.12 -7.59 -39.96
N VAL A 20 -26.33 -7.01 -39.82
CA VAL A 20 -26.59 -5.97 -38.81
C VAL A 20 -26.49 -6.52 -37.37
N LEU A 21 -27.00 -7.75 -37.15
CA LEU A 21 -26.86 -8.41 -35.84
C LEU A 21 -25.40 -8.78 -35.53
N PHE A 22 -24.64 -9.19 -36.54
CA PHE A 22 -23.21 -9.48 -36.40
C PHE A 22 -22.36 -8.22 -36.17
N LEU A 23 -22.73 -7.12 -36.82
CA LEU A 23 -22.14 -5.80 -36.57
C LEU A 23 -22.51 -5.24 -35.18
N PHE A 24 -23.74 -5.47 -34.71
CA PHE A 24 -24.14 -5.09 -33.34
C PHE A 24 -23.44 -5.92 -32.26
N ILE A 25 -23.22 -7.23 -32.51
CA ILE A 25 -22.46 -8.10 -31.63
C ILE A 25 -20.95 -7.72 -31.68
N LEU A 26 -20.39 -7.38 -32.83
CA LEU A 26 -19.01 -6.87 -32.96
C LEU A 26 -18.84 -5.48 -32.35
N LEU A 27 -19.86 -4.60 -32.39
CA LEU A 27 -19.84 -3.31 -31.69
C LEU A 27 -19.95 -3.46 -30.17
N GLN A 28 -20.61 -4.48 -29.67
CA GLN A 28 -20.63 -4.78 -28.22
C GLN A 28 -19.32 -5.43 -27.72
N ILE A 29 -18.58 -6.11 -28.60
CA ILE A 29 -17.24 -6.65 -28.29
C ILE A 29 -16.15 -5.56 -28.36
N TRP A 30 -16.43 -4.41 -29.00
CA TRP A 30 -15.54 -3.25 -29.11
C TRP A 30 -15.97 -2.05 -28.24
N LEU A 31 -16.94 -2.20 -27.34
CA LEU A 31 -16.98 -1.29 -26.20
C LEU A 31 -15.76 -1.63 -25.35
N PRO A 32 -14.80 -0.70 -25.17
CA PRO A 32 -13.82 -0.90 -24.13
C PRO A 32 -14.63 -1.13 -22.85
N CYS A 33 -14.40 -2.24 -22.16
CA CYS A 33 -14.63 -2.27 -20.74
C CYS A 33 -13.90 -1.04 -20.22
N THR A 34 -14.61 0.05 -20.02
CA THR A 34 -14.13 1.08 -19.10
C THR A 34 -13.96 0.30 -17.81
N LEU A 35 -12.72 -0.07 -17.50
CA LEU A 35 -12.37 -0.39 -16.14
C LEU A 35 -13.03 0.74 -15.33
N ALA A 36 -14.06 0.39 -14.58
CA ALA A 36 -14.59 1.27 -13.56
C ALA A 36 -13.40 1.48 -12.65
N GLY A 37 -12.72 2.63 -12.78
CA GLY A 37 -11.58 2.98 -11.99
C GLY A 37 -11.99 2.78 -10.53
N GLN A 38 -11.20 2.01 -9.80
CA GLN A 38 -11.46 1.75 -8.40
C GLN A 38 -11.50 3.11 -7.72
N LYS A 39 -12.67 3.51 -7.16
CA LYS A 39 -12.82 4.81 -6.49
C LYS A 39 -11.81 4.87 -5.37
N SER A 40 -11.01 5.93 -5.32
CA SER A 40 -10.04 6.15 -4.24
C SER A 40 -10.76 6.20 -2.90
N ASP A 41 -10.32 5.37 -1.94
CA ASP A 41 -10.90 5.35 -0.59
C ASP A 41 -10.14 6.34 0.30
N TYR A 42 -10.64 7.57 0.40
CA TYR A 42 -10.07 8.62 1.26
C TYR A 42 -10.36 8.44 2.76
N ARG A 43 -10.71 7.25 3.21
CA ARG A 43 -10.94 6.96 4.64
C ARG A 43 -9.68 6.49 5.37
N LEU A 44 -8.64 6.11 4.62
CA LEU A 44 -7.39 5.58 5.14
C LEU A 44 -6.19 6.35 4.57
N PHE A 45 -5.30 6.76 5.46
CA PHE A 45 -4.09 7.49 5.13
C PHE A 45 -2.87 6.86 5.79
N ASP A 46 -1.75 6.92 5.10
CA ASP A 46 -0.45 6.73 5.70
C ASP A 46 0.03 8.07 6.27
N ASN A 47 0.17 8.14 7.57
CA ASN A 47 0.64 9.34 8.24
C ASN A 47 2.17 9.34 8.34
N ILE A 48 2.82 10.32 7.70
CA ILE A 48 4.27 10.45 7.58
C ILE A 48 4.74 11.56 8.51
N SER A 49 5.69 11.22 9.39
CA SER A 49 6.35 12.17 10.28
C SER A 49 7.69 12.60 9.70
N LEU A 50 8.00 13.89 9.75
CA LEU A 50 9.31 14.42 9.36
C LEU A 50 10.36 14.34 10.49
N GLY A 51 10.00 13.76 11.64
CA GLY A 51 10.91 13.63 12.79
C GLY A 51 11.23 14.95 13.51
N THR A 52 10.47 16.03 13.26
CA THR A 52 10.64 17.36 13.85
C THR A 52 9.49 17.73 14.77
N GLU A 53 9.70 18.61 15.75
CA GLU A 53 8.71 18.99 16.78
C GLU A 53 7.49 19.75 16.24
N ALA A 54 7.55 20.35 15.05
CA ALA A 54 6.45 21.05 14.44
C ALA A 54 6.52 20.91 12.93
N SER A 55 5.42 20.56 12.32
CA SER A 55 5.40 20.24 10.89
C SER A 55 4.13 20.73 10.23
N VAL A 56 3.95 22.07 10.22
CA VAL A 56 3.01 22.69 9.28
C VAL A 56 3.58 22.48 7.88
N ILE A 57 2.89 21.73 7.08
CA ILE A 57 3.31 21.41 5.70
C ILE A 57 2.60 22.36 4.74
N SER A 58 3.38 23.09 3.98
CA SER A 58 2.89 24.16 3.11
C SER A 58 2.92 23.83 1.62
N CYS A 59 3.82 22.99 1.16
CA CYS A 59 3.88 22.58 -0.24
C CYS A 59 4.58 21.24 -0.46
N PHE A 60 4.27 20.62 -1.59
CA PHE A 60 4.95 19.44 -2.11
C PHE A 60 5.43 19.70 -3.54
N LEU A 61 6.54 19.06 -3.91
CA LEU A 61 7.08 19.03 -5.26
C LEU A 61 7.57 17.62 -5.55
N GLN A 62 7.59 17.23 -6.81
CA GLN A 62 8.22 15.98 -7.24
C GLN A 62 9.29 16.29 -8.31
N ASP A 63 10.53 15.87 -8.07
CA ASP A 63 11.62 16.09 -9.02
C ASP A 63 11.59 15.09 -10.19
N THR A 64 12.51 15.25 -11.13
CA THR A 64 12.57 14.40 -12.33
C THR A 64 12.87 12.94 -12.05
N GLN A 65 13.51 12.62 -10.90
CA GLN A 65 13.74 11.24 -10.45
C GLN A 65 12.55 10.64 -9.71
N GLY A 66 11.56 11.48 -9.32
CA GLY A 66 10.38 11.06 -8.58
C GLY A 66 10.45 11.30 -7.08
N LEU A 67 11.55 11.85 -6.54
CA LEU A 67 11.68 12.17 -5.13
C LEU A 67 10.68 13.27 -4.73
N ILE A 68 10.03 13.12 -3.59
CA ILE A 68 9.09 14.11 -3.05
C ILE A 68 9.85 15.13 -2.20
N TRP A 69 9.69 16.40 -2.53
CA TRP A 69 10.20 17.53 -1.77
C TRP A 69 9.06 18.16 -0.98
N ILE A 70 9.33 18.52 0.27
CA ILE A 70 8.32 18.94 1.25
C ILE A 70 8.76 20.26 1.86
N GLY A 71 7.97 21.30 1.60
CA GLY A 71 8.14 22.60 2.25
C GLY A 71 7.36 22.67 3.56
N SER A 72 8.01 23.17 4.61
CA SER A 72 7.43 23.25 5.94
C SER A 72 7.78 24.57 6.65
N ASN A 73 7.21 24.75 7.84
CA ASN A 73 7.59 25.86 8.74
C ASN A 73 8.99 25.70 9.38
N LYS A 74 9.68 24.61 9.10
CA LYS A 74 11.03 24.27 9.63
C LYS A 74 12.04 24.00 8.52
N GLY A 75 11.76 24.42 7.30
CA GLY A 75 12.66 24.26 6.16
C GLY A 75 12.14 23.29 5.09
N LEU A 76 13.08 22.89 4.24
CA LEU A 76 12.87 21.96 3.14
C LEU A 76 13.30 20.56 3.54
N PHE A 77 12.48 19.57 3.17
CA PHE A 77 12.78 18.15 3.35
C PHE A 77 12.65 17.43 2.01
N SER A 78 13.34 16.32 1.86
CA SER A 78 13.05 15.32 0.83
C SER A 78 12.58 14.02 1.46
N TYR A 79 11.69 13.30 0.78
CA TYR A 79 11.15 12.03 1.24
C TYR A 79 11.27 10.97 0.13
N ASP A 80 11.85 9.83 0.47
CA ASP A 80 12.19 8.76 -0.47
C ASP A 80 11.31 7.49 -0.32
N GLY A 81 10.23 7.58 0.46
CA GLY A 81 9.38 6.43 0.79
C GLY A 81 9.83 5.66 2.03
N TYR A 82 11.06 5.88 2.51
CA TYR A 82 11.61 5.26 3.73
C TYR A 82 11.85 6.27 4.83
N SER A 83 12.51 7.36 4.50
CA SER A 83 12.93 8.39 5.46
C SER A 83 12.81 9.79 4.88
N SER A 84 12.67 10.77 5.77
CA SER A 84 12.75 12.18 5.41
C SER A 84 14.14 12.72 5.71
N GLN A 85 14.75 13.41 4.74
CA GLN A 85 16.05 14.05 4.89
C GLN A 85 15.87 15.56 4.92
N PRO A 86 16.33 16.27 5.98
CA PRO A 86 16.28 17.71 6.06
C PRO A 86 17.37 18.33 5.18
N HIS A 87 17.01 19.43 4.52
CA HIS A 87 17.93 20.29 3.78
C HIS A 87 18.03 21.64 4.48
N PHE A 88 19.15 22.37 4.31
CA PHE A 88 19.37 23.67 4.97
C PHE A 88 19.49 23.61 6.49
N THR A 89 20.15 22.59 7.02
CA THR A 89 20.27 22.40 8.47
C THR A 89 21.30 23.33 9.13
N PHE A 90 22.06 24.10 8.37
CA PHE A 90 23.18 24.92 8.87
C PHE A 90 23.05 26.38 8.47
N GLY A 91 23.47 27.29 9.39
CA GLY A 91 23.49 28.72 9.18
C GLY A 91 22.17 29.44 9.44
N GLU A 92 22.08 30.68 8.94
CA GLU A 92 20.90 31.57 9.16
C GLU A 92 19.58 31.03 8.57
N ARG A 93 19.64 29.99 7.72
CA ARG A 93 18.50 29.41 7.00
C ARG A 93 17.89 28.18 7.65
N SER A 94 18.42 27.70 8.75
CA SER A 94 17.96 26.48 9.42
C SER A 94 16.50 26.49 9.90
N ASN A 95 15.88 27.65 9.97
CA ASN A 95 14.47 27.86 10.39
C ASN A 95 13.64 28.64 9.36
N THR A 96 14.03 28.68 8.10
CA THR A 96 13.28 29.35 7.03
C THR A 96 11.96 28.67 6.79
N ARG A 97 10.86 29.42 6.83
CA ARG A 97 9.55 28.92 6.51
C ARG A 97 9.34 28.89 5.00
N ILE A 98 9.12 27.69 4.45
CA ILE A 98 8.84 27.48 3.04
C ILE A 98 7.33 27.58 2.81
N TYR A 99 6.89 28.30 1.78
CA TYR A 99 5.47 28.44 1.42
C TYR A 99 5.11 27.72 0.14
N CYS A 100 5.98 27.77 -0.85
CA CYS A 100 5.72 27.22 -2.18
C CYS A 100 7.03 26.82 -2.87
N GLY A 101 6.92 26.14 -4.00
CA GLY A 101 8.07 25.84 -4.83
C GLY A 101 7.66 25.40 -6.23
N THR A 102 8.62 25.35 -7.14
CA THR A 102 8.45 24.82 -8.49
C THR A 102 9.74 24.19 -8.99
N VAL A 103 9.61 23.12 -9.77
CA VAL A 103 10.72 22.50 -10.50
C VAL A 103 10.83 23.18 -11.84
N VAL A 104 11.94 23.87 -12.11
CA VAL A 104 12.10 24.62 -13.37
C VAL A 104 12.67 23.74 -14.48
N ASP A 105 13.60 22.85 -14.12
CA ASP A 105 14.23 21.90 -15.03
C ASP A 105 14.70 20.65 -14.27
N SER A 106 15.52 19.82 -14.90
CA SER A 106 16.13 18.66 -14.25
C SER A 106 17.27 19.01 -13.27
N THR A 107 17.38 20.25 -12.83
CA THR A 107 18.54 20.73 -12.06
C THR A 107 18.15 21.61 -10.88
N TYR A 108 17.14 22.49 -11.03
CA TYR A 108 16.85 23.53 -10.06
C TYR A 108 15.43 23.44 -9.47
N LEU A 109 15.36 23.60 -8.13
CA LEU A 109 14.14 23.94 -7.42
C LEU A 109 14.17 25.45 -7.09
N TYR A 110 13.10 26.12 -7.44
CA TYR A 110 12.86 27.50 -7.02
C TYR A 110 11.83 27.48 -5.90
N ILE A 111 12.18 28.03 -4.75
CA ILE A 111 11.45 27.89 -3.50
C ILE A 111 11.11 29.27 -2.95
N GLY A 112 9.83 29.54 -2.76
CA GLY A 112 9.34 30.76 -2.12
C GLY A 112 9.28 30.59 -0.61
N ALA A 113 9.92 31.52 0.09
CA ALA A 113 10.06 31.48 1.53
C ALA A 113 9.73 32.83 2.20
N ASP A 114 9.70 32.82 3.54
CA ASP A 114 9.48 34.04 4.34
C ASP A 114 10.60 35.08 4.16
N ASN A 115 11.83 34.64 3.87
CA ASN A 115 13.00 35.47 3.66
C ASN A 115 13.37 35.71 2.18
N GLY A 116 12.48 35.32 1.22
CA GLY A 116 12.67 35.56 -0.20
C GLY A 116 12.71 34.31 -1.06
N LEU A 117 13.36 34.39 -2.24
CA LEU A 117 13.51 33.28 -3.17
C LEU A 117 14.78 32.49 -2.88
N LEU A 118 14.65 31.18 -2.72
CA LEU A 118 15.77 30.24 -2.63
C LEU A 118 15.89 29.47 -3.96
N ILE A 119 17.10 29.40 -4.50
CA ILE A 119 17.42 28.63 -5.71
C ILE A 119 18.32 27.46 -5.30
N TYR A 120 17.79 26.25 -5.39
CA TYR A 120 18.48 25.04 -4.99
C TYR A 120 18.80 24.15 -6.18
N ASN A 121 20.10 23.87 -6.37
CA ASN A 121 20.55 22.90 -7.37
C ASN A 121 20.63 21.52 -6.73
N TYR A 122 19.68 20.65 -7.03
CA TYR A 122 19.63 19.33 -6.44
C TYR A 122 20.57 18.30 -7.10
N ARG A 123 21.19 18.65 -8.25
CA ARG A 123 22.26 17.82 -8.83
C ARG A 123 23.59 18.00 -8.15
N THR A 124 23.89 19.20 -7.66
CA THR A 124 25.14 19.51 -6.97
C THR A 124 24.98 19.67 -5.47
N ASP A 125 23.73 19.64 -4.97
CA ASP A 125 23.36 19.87 -3.57
C ASP A 125 23.84 21.24 -3.06
N THR A 126 23.69 22.27 -3.88
CA THR A 126 24.19 23.62 -3.61
C THR A 126 23.09 24.66 -3.76
N TYR A 127 23.27 25.77 -3.04
CA TYR A 127 22.41 26.94 -3.16
C TYR A 127 23.04 27.97 -4.05
N GLN A 128 22.19 28.69 -4.76
CA GLN A 128 22.53 29.97 -5.37
C GLN A 128 21.75 31.07 -4.64
N GLU A 129 22.47 32.05 -4.12
CA GLU A 129 21.87 33.28 -3.66
C GLU A 129 21.57 34.16 -4.87
N PRO A 130 20.34 34.58 -5.06
CA PRO A 130 20.06 35.53 -6.12
C PRO A 130 20.72 36.87 -5.80
N GLU A 131 21.31 37.50 -6.81
CA GLU A 131 22.03 38.78 -6.68
C GLU A 131 21.10 39.97 -6.43
N ALA A 132 19.77 39.80 -6.59
CA ALA A 132 18.76 40.84 -6.39
C ALA A 132 18.13 40.75 -4.99
N ASP A 133 17.78 41.90 -4.43
CA ASP A 133 16.95 41.99 -3.21
C ASP A 133 15.51 41.49 -3.53
N PHE A 134 15.21 40.25 -3.22
CA PHE A 134 13.90 39.67 -3.42
C PHE A 134 12.92 40.14 -2.34
N PRO A 135 11.65 40.27 -2.71
CA PRO A 135 10.59 40.52 -1.71
C PRO A 135 10.48 39.31 -0.75
N THR A 136 10.18 39.60 0.49
CA THR A 136 9.89 38.61 1.52
C THR A 136 8.49 37.99 1.33
N ASP A 137 8.21 36.91 2.04
CA ASP A 137 6.90 36.26 2.05
C ASP A 137 6.36 35.87 0.65
N ILE A 138 7.18 35.15 -0.10
CA ILE A 138 6.78 34.63 -1.42
C ILE A 138 5.82 33.45 -1.21
N ARG A 139 4.54 33.69 -1.45
CA ARG A 139 3.44 32.75 -1.17
C ARG A 139 3.14 31.77 -2.30
N THR A 140 3.42 32.16 -3.53
CA THR A 140 3.12 31.36 -4.71
C THR A 140 4.09 31.65 -5.86
N LEU A 141 4.38 30.63 -6.65
CA LEU A 141 5.28 30.66 -7.81
C LEU A 141 4.59 30.05 -9.02
N ALA A 142 4.73 30.68 -10.19
CA ALA A 142 4.35 30.10 -11.47
C ALA A 142 5.44 30.35 -12.51
N LEU A 143 5.78 29.33 -13.29
CA LEU A 143 6.73 29.43 -14.38
C LEU A 143 6.00 29.59 -15.71
N ARG A 144 6.32 30.67 -16.46
CA ARG A 144 5.81 30.89 -17.79
C ARG A 144 6.91 31.44 -18.71
N ASP A 145 7.12 30.77 -19.86
CA ASP A 145 8.12 31.17 -20.89
C ASP A 145 9.54 31.45 -20.32
N GLY A 146 9.97 30.63 -19.34
CA GLY A 146 11.26 30.81 -18.67
C GLY A 146 11.29 31.93 -17.63
N VAL A 147 10.19 32.65 -17.40
CA VAL A 147 10.03 33.71 -16.39
C VAL A 147 9.22 33.22 -15.22
N LEU A 148 9.75 33.41 -14.01
CA LEU A 148 9.05 33.13 -12.77
C LEU A 148 8.15 34.31 -12.38
N TRP A 149 6.88 34.01 -12.10
CA TRP A 149 5.94 34.94 -11.51
C TRP A 149 5.87 34.67 -10.01
N LEU A 150 6.09 35.70 -9.22
CA LEU A 150 6.25 35.63 -7.76
C LEU A 150 5.11 36.39 -7.11
N GLY A 151 4.20 35.68 -6.47
CA GLY A 151 3.12 36.27 -5.68
C GLY A 151 3.54 36.43 -4.21
N THR A 152 3.49 37.65 -3.69
CA THR A 152 3.93 37.95 -2.33
C THR A 152 2.83 38.67 -1.53
N LEU A 153 3.05 38.89 -0.24
CA LEU A 153 2.15 39.70 0.56
C LEU A 153 2.16 41.20 0.16
N ASN A 154 3.21 41.66 -0.57
CA ASN A 154 3.47 43.07 -0.89
C ASN A 154 3.52 43.34 -2.40
N GLY A 155 3.06 42.46 -3.25
CA GLY A 155 2.97 42.67 -4.69
C GLY A 155 3.20 41.42 -5.53
N LEU A 156 3.08 41.66 -6.84
CA LEU A 156 3.38 40.66 -7.87
C LEU A 156 4.69 41.03 -8.57
N TYR A 157 5.58 40.09 -8.73
CA TYR A 157 6.88 40.29 -9.37
C TYR A 157 7.10 39.24 -10.45
N THR A 158 7.98 39.59 -11.39
CA THR A 158 8.52 38.63 -12.37
C THR A 158 10.03 38.56 -12.24
N TYR A 159 10.59 37.37 -12.29
CA TYR A 159 12.03 37.10 -12.27
C TYR A 159 12.43 36.25 -13.48
N SER A 160 13.41 36.75 -14.25
CA SER A 160 14.03 35.99 -15.33
C SER A 160 15.31 35.33 -14.84
N PRO A 161 15.38 34.00 -14.72
CA PRO A 161 16.59 33.29 -14.32
C PRO A 161 17.75 33.50 -15.29
N GLU A 162 17.49 33.65 -16.59
CA GLU A 162 18.49 33.87 -17.64
C GLU A 162 19.19 35.24 -17.51
N THR A 163 18.40 36.30 -17.34
CA THR A 163 18.91 37.67 -17.24
C THR A 163 19.16 38.13 -15.81
N ARG A 164 18.71 37.35 -14.80
CA ARG A 164 18.73 37.67 -13.36
C ARG A 164 18.01 38.97 -13.00
N GLN A 165 17.05 39.38 -13.82
CA GLN A 165 16.30 40.63 -13.59
C GLN A 165 15.01 40.35 -12.84
N LEU A 166 14.77 41.12 -11.79
CA LEU A 166 13.52 41.20 -11.02
C LEU A 166 12.75 42.46 -11.41
N SER A 167 11.45 42.33 -11.68
CA SER A 167 10.57 43.42 -12.03
C SER A 167 9.26 43.35 -11.27
N ALA A 168 8.80 44.50 -10.73
CA ALA A 168 7.51 44.56 -10.04
C ALA A 168 6.36 44.86 -11.03
N ILE A 169 5.19 44.27 -10.79
CA ILE A 169 3.94 44.54 -11.50
C ILE A 169 3.00 45.30 -10.54
N THR A 170 2.76 46.60 -10.83
CA THR A 170 2.07 47.51 -9.90
C THR A 170 0.64 47.82 -10.31
N GLU A 171 0.26 47.57 -11.55
CA GLU A 171 -1.04 47.93 -12.11
C GLU A 171 -1.87 46.74 -12.56
N GLY A 172 -3.19 46.88 -12.52
CA GLY A 172 -4.14 45.90 -13.05
C GLY A 172 -4.56 44.78 -12.08
N LEU A 173 -4.02 44.73 -10.88
CA LEU A 173 -4.35 43.74 -9.86
C LEU A 173 -5.52 44.19 -8.98
N PRO A 174 -6.45 43.28 -8.61
CA PRO A 174 -7.52 43.60 -7.64
C PRO A 174 -7.00 43.98 -6.25
N HIS A 175 -5.90 43.35 -5.82
CA HIS A 175 -5.21 43.65 -4.57
C HIS A 175 -3.71 43.28 -4.68
N GLN A 176 -2.84 43.93 -3.89
CA GLN A 176 -1.40 43.70 -3.94
C GLN A 176 -0.96 42.42 -3.21
N THR A 177 -1.75 41.91 -2.27
CA THR A 177 -1.44 40.69 -1.54
C THR A 177 -1.91 39.48 -2.34
N ILE A 178 -0.96 38.64 -2.79
CA ILE A 178 -1.17 37.53 -3.69
C ILE A 178 -0.99 36.19 -2.92
N TYR A 179 -1.95 35.29 -3.06
CA TYR A 179 -1.92 33.96 -2.40
C TYR A 179 -1.82 32.80 -3.37
N SER A 180 -2.30 32.92 -4.59
CA SER A 180 -2.30 31.84 -5.58
C SER A 180 -2.05 32.38 -6.98
N ILE A 181 -1.21 31.68 -7.75
CA ILE A 181 -1.00 31.90 -9.18
C ILE A 181 -1.00 30.53 -9.86
N ILE A 182 -1.82 30.39 -10.90
CA ILE A 182 -1.75 29.20 -11.77
C ILE A 182 -1.55 29.63 -13.23
N ARG A 183 -0.80 28.81 -13.98
CA ARG A 183 -0.75 28.86 -15.44
C ARG A 183 -1.70 27.82 -15.98
N THR A 184 -2.58 28.21 -16.86
CA THR A 184 -3.57 27.34 -17.50
C THR A 184 -3.09 26.78 -18.83
N SER A 185 -3.77 25.75 -19.31
CA SER A 185 -3.46 25.06 -20.57
C SER A 185 -3.52 25.99 -21.80
N ASP A 186 -4.32 27.07 -21.74
CA ASP A 186 -4.43 28.12 -22.75
C ASP A 186 -3.38 29.26 -22.59
N ASP A 187 -2.38 29.03 -21.72
CA ASP A 187 -1.24 29.92 -21.44
C ASP A 187 -1.59 31.23 -20.70
N ASN A 188 -2.82 31.39 -20.21
CA ASN A 188 -3.18 32.49 -19.33
C ASN A 188 -2.66 32.24 -17.90
N LEU A 189 -2.54 33.34 -17.10
CA LEU A 189 -2.28 33.24 -15.68
C LEU A 189 -3.50 33.70 -14.90
N TYR A 190 -3.94 32.89 -13.96
CA TYR A 190 -4.98 33.28 -12.99
C TYR A 190 -4.32 33.59 -11.66
N ILE A 191 -4.70 34.72 -11.06
CA ILE A 191 -4.06 35.29 -9.88
C ILE A 191 -5.11 35.51 -8.81
N GLY A 192 -4.99 34.82 -7.70
CA GLY A 192 -5.82 34.93 -6.51
C GLY A 192 -5.22 35.91 -5.51
N THR A 193 -6.01 36.86 -5.06
CA THR A 193 -5.57 37.93 -4.16
C THR A 193 -6.38 37.93 -2.86
N TYR A 194 -5.98 38.79 -1.92
CA TYR A 194 -6.73 39.06 -0.69
C TYR A 194 -8.15 39.59 -0.96
N ASN A 195 -8.37 40.24 -2.11
CA ASN A 195 -9.66 40.83 -2.47
C ASN A 195 -9.99 40.58 -3.94
N GLY A 196 -10.42 39.37 -4.27
CA GLY A 196 -10.79 38.93 -5.60
C GLY A 196 -9.70 38.25 -6.39
N CYS A 197 -9.98 37.85 -7.62
CA CYS A 197 -9.04 37.27 -8.55
C CYS A 197 -9.10 37.93 -9.93
N CYS A 198 -8.04 37.75 -10.72
CA CYS A 198 -7.97 38.24 -12.10
C CYS A 198 -7.25 37.23 -13.00
N ARG A 199 -7.49 37.36 -14.30
CA ARG A 199 -6.83 36.65 -15.38
C ARG A 199 -5.86 37.60 -16.07
N TYR A 200 -4.59 37.25 -16.20
CA TYR A 200 -3.62 37.92 -17.06
C TYR A 200 -3.59 37.25 -18.43
N ILE A 201 -3.82 38.03 -19.49
CA ILE A 201 -3.82 37.59 -20.88
C ILE A 201 -2.50 38.06 -21.52
N PRO A 202 -1.56 37.14 -21.81
CA PRO A 202 -0.24 37.47 -22.34
C PRO A 202 -0.28 38.21 -23.68
N ALA A 203 -1.19 37.80 -24.56
CA ALA A 203 -1.32 38.38 -25.91
C ALA A 203 -1.60 39.87 -25.91
N THR A 204 -2.37 40.38 -24.90
CA THR A 204 -2.71 41.78 -24.75
C THR A 204 -1.95 42.46 -23.62
N ARG A 205 -1.26 41.70 -22.76
CA ARG A 205 -0.60 42.15 -21.53
C ARG A 205 -1.56 42.86 -20.56
N ARG A 206 -2.83 42.39 -20.50
CA ARG A 206 -3.87 43.03 -19.67
C ARG A 206 -4.32 42.08 -18.58
N PHE A 207 -4.72 42.64 -17.44
CA PHE A 207 -5.41 41.96 -16.37
C PHE A 207 -6.91 42.16 -16.53
N GLU A 208 -7.68 41.09 -16.42
CA GLU A 208 -9.17 41.12 -16.41
C GLU A 208 -9.63 40.58 -15.06
N THR A 209 -10.39 41.38 -14.32
CA THR A 209 -10.97 40.97 -13.04
C THR A 209 -12.09 39.95 -13.25
N ILE A 210 -12.12 38.90 -12.44
CA ILE A 210 -13.17 37.89 -12.41
C ILE A 210 -14.15 38.28 -11.31
N ASP A 211 -15.44 38.38 -11.67
CA ASP A 211 -16.49 38.73 -10.72
C ASP A 211 -16.81 37.52 -9.83
N LEU A 212 -16.58 37.68 -8.53
CA LEU A 212 -16.95 36.71 -7.51
C LEU A 212 -18.14 37.26 -6.72
N PRO A 213 -19.32 36.60 -6.77
CA PRO A 213 -20.52 37.09 -6.07
C PRO A 213 -20.28 37.27 -4.56
N VAL A 214 -20.55 38.46 -4.03
CA VAL A 214 -20.39 38.72 -2.59
C VAL A 214 -21.50 38.05 -1.79
N THR A 215 -21.11 37.26 -0.78
CA THR A 215 -22.03 36.57 0.13
C THR A 215 -21.94 37.14 1.56
N ARG A 216 -22.92 36.83 2.40
CA ARG A 216 -22.84 37.10 3.85
C ARG A 216 -22.05 35.96 4.49
N GLY A 217 -21.24 36.24 5.49
CA GLY A 217 -20.43 35.25 6.21
C GLY A 217 -18.93 35.50 6.14
N ARG A 218 -18.11 34.44 6.05
CA ARG A 218 -16.66 34.58 5.85
C ARG A 218 -16.36 35.24 4.50
N SER A 219 -15.17 35.84 4.38
CA SER A 219 -14.81 36.57 3.16
C SER A 219 -14.68 35.63 1.95
N ASN A 220 -15.58 35.73 1.00
CA ASN A 220 -15.53 35.03 -0.28
C ASN A 220 -14.74 35.80 -1.35
N GLN A 221 -14.11 36.91 -1.00
CA GLN A 221 -13.19 37.65 -1.86
C GLN A 221 -11.71 37.30 -1.59
N PHE A 222 -11.40 36.68 -0.44
CA PHE A 222 -10.06 36.25 -0.12
C PHE A 222 -9.81 34.90 -0.81
N VAL A 223 -9.07 34.89 -1.93
CA VAL A 223 -8.79 33.74 -2.77
C VAL A 223 -7.51 33.07 -2.32
N ASN A 224 -7.63 31.89 -1.70
CA ASN A 224 -6.50 31.08 -1.22
C ASN A 224 -5.91 30.17 -2.30
N SER A 225 -6.75 29.58 -3.13
CA SER A 225 -6.32 28.58 -4.11
C SER A 225 -7.12 28.67 -5.41
N LEU A 226 -6.44 28.33 -6.49
CA LEU A 226 -6.96 28.26 -7.85
C LEU A 226 -6.57 26.90 -8.45
N LEU A 227 -7.44 26.29 -9.26
CA LEU A 227 -7.19 25.03 -9.94
C LEU A 227 -7.87 25.02 -11.30
N GLU A 228 -7.13 24.68 -12.36
CA GLU A 228 -7.71 24.40 -13.67
C GLU A 228 -8.25 22.98 -13.74
N ASP A 229 -9.49 22.85 -14.20
CA ASP A 229 -10.13 21.59 -14.53
C ASP A 229 -10.41 21.56 -16.03
N THR A 230 -9.47 21.01 -16.77
CA THR A 230 -9.54 20.94 -18.24
C THR A 230 -10.67 20.04 -18.73
N ALA A 231 -10.99 18.98 -17.99
CA ALA A 231 -12.05 18.05 -18.33
C ALA A 231 -13.44 18.71 -18.25
N ARG A 232 -13.62 19.59 -17.25
CA ARG A 232 -14.87 20.36 -17.06
C ARG A 232 -14.83 21.75 -17.71
N GLY A 233 -13.67 22.16 -18.25
CA GLY A 233 -13.47 23.46 -18.88
C GLY A 233 -13.66 24.64 -17.94
N CYS A 234 -13.26 24.51 -16.70
CA CYS A 234 -13.46 25.51 -15.68
C CYS A 234 -12.23 25.78 -14.79
N ILE A 235 -12.27 26.88 -14.06
CA ILE A 235 -11.33 27.20 -12.99
C ILE A 235 -12.08 27.12 -11.66
N TRP A 236 -11.61 26.27 -10.76
CA TRP A 236 -12.07 26.22 -9.38
C TRP A 236 -11.38 27.31 -8.58
N VAL A 237 -12.17 28.08 -7.81
CA VAL A 237 -11.70 29.21 -7.00
C VAL A 237 -12.06 28.95 -5.54
N GLY A 238 -11.06 28.63 -4.74
CA GLY A 238 -11.18 28.39 -3.29
C GLY A 238 -10.96 29.69 -2.51
N THR A 239 -11.90 30.05 -1.65
CA THR A 239 -11.85 31.27 -0.84
C THR A 239 -12.01 30.99 0.66
N GLU A 240 -11.79 32.01 1.50
CA GLU A 240 -12.06 31.90 2.95
C GLU A 240 -13.53 31.63 3.29
N GLY A 241 -14.46 31.79 2.37
CA GLY A 241 -15.90 31.68 2.64
C GLY A 241 -16.64 30.64 1.85
N CYS A 242 -16.08 30.16 0.72
CA CYS A 242 -16.74 29.19 -0.14
C CYS A 242 -15.86 28.71 -1.32
N LEU A 243 -16.42 27.80 -2.12
CA LEU A 243 -15.87 27.34 -3.40
C LEU A 243 -16.69 27.89 -4.56
N PHE A 244 -16.01 28.39 -5.61
CA PHE A 244 -16.64 28.81 -6.87
C PHE A 244 -16.13 27.97 -8.04
N LYS A 245 -17.00 27.81 -9.04
CA LYS A 245 -16.69 27.30 -10.37
C LYS A 245 -16.79 28.47 -11.36
N TYR A 246 -15.67 28.87 -11.94
CA TYR A 246 -15.60 29.89 -12.98
C TYR A 246 -15.43 29.24 -14.35
N THR A 247 -16.31 29.54 -15.31
CA THR A 247 -16.24 29.03 -16.69
C THR A 247 -15.67 30.15 -17.59
N PRO A 248 -14.43 30.01 -18.08
CA PRO A 248 -13.77 31.04 -18.90
C PRO A 248 -14.48 31.33 -20.23
N ALA A 249 -15.20 30.36 -20.78
CA ALA A 249 -15.84 30.45 -22.10
C ALA A 249 -17.01 31.46 -22.12
N ASP A 250 -17.74 31.61 -21.05
CA ASP A 250 -18.90 32.54 -20.92
C ASP A 250 -18.73 33.56 -19.82
N GLY A 251 -17.64 33.50 -19.05
CA GLY A 251 -17.37 34.38 -17.93
C GLY A 251 -18.27 34.17 -16.71
N HIS A 252 -19.02 33.06 -16.68
CA HIS A 252 -19.95 32.78 -15.60
C HIS A 252 -19.24 32.22 -14.35
N THR A 253 -19.64 32.73 -13.16
CA THR A 253 -19.18 32.25 -11.85
C THR A 253 -20.34 31.66 -11.07
N GLN A 254 -20.23 30.38 -10.76
CA GLN A 254 -21.19 29.62 -9.96
C GLN A 254 -20.63 29.35 -8.56
N ARG A 255 -21.40 29.66 -7.51
CA ARG A 255 -21.08 29.29 -6.14
C ARG A 255 -21.51 27.83 -5.89
N ILE A 256 -20.66 27.04 -5.19
CA ILE A 256 -20.99 25.69 -4.77
C ILE A 256 -21.50 25.74 -3.33
N ASP A 257 -22.81 25.60 -3.16
CA ASP A 257 -23.50 25.81 -1.86
C ASP A 257 -23.07 24.83 -0.77
N ALA A 258 -22.57 23.65 -1.15
CA ALA A 258 -22.03 22.64 -0.22
C ALA A 258 -20.84 23.14 0.61
N PHE A 259 -20.17 24.23 0.18
CA PHE A 259 -18.99 24.81 0.86
C PHE A 259 -19.27 26.20 1.45
N HIS A 260 -20.53 26.51 1.74
CA HIS A 260 -20.87 27.75 2.39
C HIS A 260 -20.23 27.85 3.79
N ASP A 261 -19.54 28.96 4.07
CA ASP A 261 -18.79 29.24 5.29
C ASP A 261 -17.58 28.30 5.59
N ASN A 262 -17.13 27.50 4.60
CA ASN A 262 -15.89 26.73 4.71
C ASN A 262 -14.71 27.53 4.14
N SER A 263 -13.62 27.60 4.90
CA SER A 263 -12.36 28.14 4.41
C SER A 263 -11.66 27.11 3.53
N VAL A 264 -11.70 27.31 2.21
CA VAL A 264 -11.01 26.46 1.24
C VAL A 264 -9.55 26.91 1.15
N LYS A 265 -8.62 26.04 1.59
CA LYS A 265 -7.17 26.32 1.63
C LYS A 265 -6.45 25.82 0.37
N SER A 266 -6.83 24.65 -0.12
CA SER A 266 -6.18 24.01 -1.26
C SER A 266 -7.14 23.19 -2.10
N LEU A 267 -6.81 23.04 -3.38
CA LEU A 267 -7.59 22.31 -4.38
C LEU A 267 -6.67 21.40 -5.20
N ALA A 268 -7.11 20.19 -5.51
CA ALA A 268 -6.47 19.30 -6.46
C ALA A 268 -7.49 18.41 -7.16
N LEU A 269 -7.13 17.83 -8.30
CA LEU A 269 -7.84 16.70 -8.91
C LEU A 269 -7.08 15.41 -8.60
N ASP A 270 -7.81 14.37 -8.22
CA ASP A 270 -7.22 13.03 -8.10
C ASP A 270 -7.10 12.34 -9.46
N GLY A 271 -6.52 11.12 -9.48
CA GLY A 271 -6.37 10.32 -10.69
C GLY A 271 -7.69 9.92 -11.38
N ASN A 272 -8.81 10.01 -10.68
CA ASN A 272 -10.15 9.74 -11.21
C ASN A 272 -10.89 11.02 -11.65
N GLY A 273 -10.26 12.18 -11.53
CA GLY A 273 -10.86 13.48 -11.85
C GLY A 273 -11.85 13.98 -10.80
N GLN A 274 -11.85 13.43 -9.57
CA GLN A 274 -12.62 13.96 -8.45
C GLN A 274 -11.94 15.21 -7.88
N LEU A 275 -12.72 16.21 -7.51
CA LEU A 275 -12.19 17.42 -6.89
C LEU A 275 -11.96 17.20 -5.39
N LEU A 276 -10.73 17.35 -4.98
CA LEU A 276 -10.31 17.34 -3.59
C LEU A 276 -10.25 18.78 -3.06
N VAL A 277 -10.95 19.02 -1.97
CA VAL A 277 -11.07 20.34 -1.36
C VAL A 277 -10.54 20.27 0.07
N GLY A 278 -9.35 20.81 0.29
CA GLY A 278 -8.73 20.93 1.61
C GLY A 278 -9.23 22.20 2.32
N THR A 279 -9.70 22.03 3.56
CA THR A 279 -10.30 23.10 4.34
C THR A 279 -9.67 23.22 5.73
N ASP A 280 -10.17 24.16 6.56
CA ASP A 280 -9.88 24.22 7.99
C ASP A 280 -10.66 23.18 8.83
N ASN A 281 -11.53 22.40 8.17
CA ASN A 281 -12.39 21.38 8.80
C ASN A 281 -12.32 20.02 8.08
N GLY A 282 -11.16 19.61 7.57
CA GLY A 282 -10.95 18.33 6.92
C GLY A 282 -10.91 18.39 5.40
N LEU A 283 -10.89 17.19 4.81
CA LEU A 283 -10.91 16.97 3.38
C LEU A 283 -12.33 16.72 2.90
N TYR A 284 -12.72 17.41 1.85
CA TYR A 284 -13.93 17.08 1.11
C TYR A 284 -13.57 16.53 -0.26
N VAL A 285 -14.26 15.45 -0.66
CA VAL A 285 -14.19 14.89 -2.02
C VAL A 285 -15.50 15.24 -2.71
N TYR A 286 -15.40 16.06 -3.75
CA TYR A 286 -16.55 16.59 -4.47
C TYR A 286 -16.61 16.07 -5.90
N GLN A 287 -17.77 15.57 -6.26
CA GLN A 287 -18.13 15.19 -7.61
C GLN A 287 -19.57 15.65 -7.86
N GLU A 288 -19.85 16.25 -9.03
CA GLU A 288 -21.20 16.65 -9.40
C GLU A 288 -22.11 15.40 -9.41
N ASP A 289 -23.33 15.56 -8.87
CA ASP A 289 -24.35 14.52 -8.78
C ASP A 289 -24.06 13.34 -7.84
N GLU A 290 -22.96 13.38 -7.06
CA GLU A 290 -22.68 12.39 -6.02
C GLU A 290 -22.76 12.99 -4.60
N PRO A 291 -23.01 12.17 -3.57
CA PRO A 291 -22.93 12.61 -2.18
C PRO A 291 -21.54 13.14 -1.84
N LEU A 292 -21.49 14.30 -1.16
CA LEU A 292 -20.25 14.89 -0.71
C LEU A 292 -19.61 14.02 0.39
N LEU A 293 -18.41 13.53 0.14
CA LEU A 293 -17.63 12.81 1.15
C LEU A 293 -16.87 13.84 2.00
N HIS A 294 -17.06 13.81 3.32
CA HIS A 294 -16.34 14.63 4.29
C HIS A 294 -15.48 13.76 5.20
N VAL A 295 -14.18 14.00 5.20
CA VAL A 295 -13.16 13.20 5.91
C VAL A 295 -12.47 14.08 6.94
N VAL A 296 -12.48 13.61 8.20
CA VAL A 296 -11.90 14.32 9.34
C VAL A 296 -10.95 13.43 10.14
N HIS A 297 -10.13 14.08 10.97
CA HIS A 297 -9.28 13.37 11.92
C HIS A 297 -10.12 12.61 12.96
N ASP A 298 -9.80 11.33 13.20
CA ASP A 298 -10.35 10.52 14.28
C ASP A 298 -9.18 9.96 15.12
N SER A 299 -9.03 10.44 16.34
CA SER A 299 -7.97 10.02 17.26
C SER A 299 -7.99 8.52 17.63
N ARG A 300 -9.10 7.82 17.36
CA ARG A 300 -9.23 6.36 17.56
C ARG A 300 -8.72 5.54 16.38
N ASN A 301 -8.50 6.21 15.22
CA ASN A 301 -8.02 5.59 13.99
C ASN A 301 -6.68 6.20 13.58
N LEU A 302 -5.59 5.47 13.77
CA LEU A 302 -4.23 5.90 13.41
C LEU A 302 -4.04 6.13 11.90
N GLN A 303 -4.93 5.58 11.09
CA GLN A 303 -4.94 5.77 9.63
C GLN A 303 -5.94 6.85 9.18
N SER A 304 -6.53 7.62 10.09
CA SER A 304 -7.30 8.82 9.75
C SER A 304 -6.37 9.98 9.40
N LEU A 305 -6.94 11.10 8.94
CA LEU A 305 -6.17 12.34 8.72
C LEU A 305 -5.32 12.69 9.95
N SER A 306 -4.09 13.14 9.74
CA SER A 306 -3.20 13.60 10.81
C SER A 306 -3.75 14.84 11.53
N ASN A 307 -4.44 15.73 10.78
CA ASN A 307 -5.09 16.93 11.32
C ASN A 307 -6.20 17.41 10.38
N ASN A 308 -7.18 18.18 10.89
CA ASN A 308 -8.30 18.72 10.09
C ASN A 308 -7.93 19.95 9.25
N ILE A 309 -6.87 20.68 9.60
CA ILE A 309 -6.45 21.85 8.82
C ILE A 309 -5.54 21.37 7.69
N ILE A 310 -6.00 21.47 6.43
CA ILE A 310 -5.28 21.02 5.25
C ILE A 310 -4.77 22.23 4.47
N TRP A 311 -3.47 22.49 4.54
CA TRP A 311 -2.83 23.64 3.88
C TRP A 311 -2.56 23.43 2.41
N THR A 312 -2.23 22.20 2.03
CA THR A 312 -1.86 21.85 0.64
C THR A 312 -2.30 20.44 0.29
N ILE A 313 -2.70 20.26 -0.96
CA ILE A 313 -2.97 18.96 -1.59
C ILE A 313 -2.10 18.86 -2.82
N PHE A 314 -1.46 17.71 -2.99
CA PHE A 314 -0.61 17.41 -4.13
C PHE A 314 -0.89 16.00 -4.65
N ALA A 315 -1.11 15.85 -5.94
CA ALA A 315 -1.17 14.56 -6.62
C ALA A 315 0.19 14.31 -7.29
N ASP A 316 0.85 13.22 -6.92
CA ASP A 316 2.12 12.84 -7.54
C ASP A 316 1.91 12.20 -8.93
N ARG A 317 3.00 11.82 -9.62
CA ARG A 317 2.93 11.23 -10.97
C ARG A 317 2.25 9.87 -11.03
N GLU A 318 2.15 9.20 -9.88
CA GLU A 318 1.44 7.92 -9.72
C GLU A 318 0.00 8.13 -9.24
N HIS A 319 -0.43 9.41 -9.18
CA HIS A 319 -1.74 9.86 -8.70
C HIS A 319 -1.99 9.61 -7.20
N ASN A 320 -0.97 9.29 -6.39
CA ASN A 320 -1.14 9.30 -4.95
C ASN A 320 -1.40 10.73 -4.46
N VAL A 321 -2.27 10.86 -3.48
CA VAL A 321 -2.66 12.15 -2.93
C VAL A 321 -1.94 12.42 -1.62
N TRP A 322 -1.19 13.50 -1.58
CA TRP A 322 -0.44 13.99 -0.43
C TRP A 322 -1.15 15.19 0.18
N LEU A 323 -1.45 15.11 1.45
CA LEU A 323 -2.13 16.16 2.21
C LEU A 323 -1.15 16.75 3.22
N GLY A 324 -0.79 18.00 3.05
CA GLY A 324 -0.03 18.75 4.03
C GLY A 324 -0.95 19.42 5.04
N THR A 325 -0.79 19.06 6.30
CA THR A 325 -1.68 19.50 7.37
C THR A 325 -0.96 20.44 8.35
N ASP A 326 -1.67 20.91 9.36
CA ASP A 326 -1.10 21.69 10.47
C ASP A 326 -0.21 20.80 11.37
N TYR A 327 -0.36 19.45 11.26
CA TYR A 327 0.40 18.48 12.03
C TYR A 327 0.79 17.26 11.19
N GLY A 328 1.80 17.43 10.31
CA GLY A 328 2.37 16.35 9.49
C GLY A 328 1.68 16.12 8.15
N ILE A 329 1.92 14.97 7.59
CA ILE A 329 1.51 14.58 6.24
C ILE A 329 0.59 13.38 6.33
N SER A 330 -0.51 13.40 5.56
CA SER A 330 -1.36 12.26 5.31
C SER A 330 -1.32 11.91 3.82
N MET A 331 -0.98 10.69 3.48
CA MET A 331 -0.90 10.22 2.08
C MET A 331 -1.97 9.16 1.81
N SER A 332 -2.73 9.35 0.75
CA SER A 332 -3.67 8.35 0.21
C SER A 332 -3.11 7.79 -1.10
N ARG A 333 -3.01 6.45 -1.20
CA ARG A 333 -2.56 5.79 -2.42
C ARG A 333 -3.68 5.70 -3.43
N HIS A 334 -3.42 6.08 -4.68
CA HIS A 334 -4.41 6.07 -5.75
C HIS A 334 -4.82 4.64 -6.15
N ASN A 335 -3.84 3.77 -6.33
CA ASN A 335 -4.04 2.38 -6.76
C ASN A 335 -3.64 1.41 -5.64
N SER A 336 -4.22 1.57 -4.45
CA SER A 336 -4.02 0.54 -3.43
C SER A 336 -4.63 -0.78 -3.93
N VAL A 337 -3.75 -1.75 -4.18
CA VAL A 337 -4.15 -3.10 -4.56
C VAL A 337 -4.97 -3.75 -3.45
N LEU A 338 -4.75 -3.32 -2.21
CA LEU A 338 -5.40 -3.81 -1.01
C LEU A 338 -6.27 -2.71 -0.38
N ARG A 339 -7.57 -2.94 -0.33
CA ARG A 339 -8.50 -2.09 0.42
C ARG A 339 -8.57 -2.58 1.87
N HIS A 340 -7.89 -1.88 2.77
CA HIS A 340 -7.91 -2.21 4.20
C HIS A 340 -9.18 -1.72 4.89
N ILE A 341 -9.77 -2.58 5.72
CA ILE A 341 -10.94 -2.26 6.54
C ILE A 341 -10.58 -2.55 7.99
N PRO A 342 -10.30 -1.51 8.79
CA PRO A 342 -10.07 -1.66 10.21
C PRO A 342 -11.31 -2.20 10.91
N ILE A 343 -11.12 -3.07 11.89
CA ILE A 343 -12.21 -3.64 12.67
C ILE A 343 -13.05 -2.54 13.38
N SER A 344 -12.41 -1.45 13.76
CA SER A 344 -13.05 -0.29 14.39
C SER A 344 -14.09 0.39 13.48
N GLN A 345 -13.89 0.35 12.16
CA GLN A 345 -14.84 0.88 11.19
C GLN A 345 -16.16 0.08 11.19
N ILE A 346 -16.09 -1.22 11.46
CA ILE A 346 -17.25 -2.11 11.50
C ILE A 346 -17.87 -2.12 12.90
N THR A 347 -17.05 -2.23 13.95
CA THR A 347 -17.52 -2.45 15.32
C THR A 347 -17.68 -1.18 16.15
N GLY A 348 -17.13 -0.06 15.69
CA GLY A 348 -17.08 1.22 16.43
C GLY A 348 -16.16 1.21 17.64
N THR A 349 -15.34 0.15 17.85
CA THR A 349 -14.40 0.03 18.96
C THR A 349 -12.98 -0.20 18.48
N GLY A 350 -11.98 0.20 19.25
CA GLY A 350 -10.55 -0.01 18.94
C GLY A 350 -10.02 -1.39 19.33
N GLU A 351 -10.88 -2.35 19.74
CA GLU A 351 -10.43 -3.69 20.08
C GLU A 351 -10.07 -4.49 18.83
N GLY A 352 -8.86 -5.05 18.76
CA GLY A 352 -8.42 -5.91 17.69
C GLY A 352 -9.04 -7.31 17.72
N ASN A 353 -9.05 -7.98 16.58
CA ASN A 353 -9.45 -9.37 16.43
C ASN A 353 -8.67 -10.00 15.27
N GLN A 354 -7.63 -10.77 15.58
CA GLN A 354 -6.89 -11.52 14.57
C GLN A 354 -7.76 -12.66 14.06
N PHE A 355 -8.18 -12.60 12.78
CA PHE A 355 -9.06 -13.58 12.18
C PHE A 355 -8.34 -14.89 11.85
N TYR A 356 -8.97 -16.02 12.22
CA TYR A 356 -8.54 -17.38 11.86
C TYR A 356 -9.40 -18.01 10.80
N SER A 357 -10.68 -17.64 10.72
CA SER A 357 -11.62 -18.16 9.75
C SER A 357 -12.62 -17.08 9.33
N MET A 358 -12.84 -16.99 8.04
CA MET A 358 -13.77 -16.05 7.41
C MET A 358 -14.66 -16.82 6.47
N LEU A 359 -15.94 -16.48 6.44
CA LEU A 359 -16.98 -17.13 5.67
C LEU A 359 -18.05 -16.11 5.25
N ARG A 360 -18.57 -16.24 4.04
CA ARG A 360 -19.85 -15.65 3.63
C ARG A 360 -20.86 -16.77 3.48
N ASP A 361 -21.95 -16.72 4.24
CA ASP A 361 -23.00 -17.74 4.18
C ASP A 361 -23.87 -17.62 2.91
N THR A 362 -24.66 -18.64 2.63
CA THR A 362 -25.56 -18.67 1.46
C THR A 362 -26.62 -17.57 1.47
N HIS A 363 -26.88 -16.93 2.63
CA HIS A 363 -27.77 -15.78 2.77
C HIS A 363 -27.05 -14.44 2.51
N GLY A 364 -25.75 -14.46 2.21
CA GLY A 364 -24.94 -13.27 1.94
C GLY A 364 -24.41 -12.56 3.18
N THR A 365 -24.50 -13.17 4.36
CA THR A 365 -23.97 -12.64 5.62
C THR A 365 -22.49 -13.03 5.77
N TYR A 366 -21.66 -12.07 6.14
CA TYR A 366 -20.24 -12.31 6.45
C TYR A 366 -20.08 -12.67 7.93
N TRP A 367 -19.24 -13.67 8.19
CA TRP A 367 -18.90 -14.18 9.49
C TRP A 367 -17.39 -14.28 9.63
N PHE A 368 -16.82 -13.49 10.53
CA PHE A 368 -15.36 -13.44 10.73
C PHE A 368 -15.02 -13.79 12.18
N GLY A 369 -14.37 -14.92 12.37
CA GLY A 369 -13.99 -15.47 13.66
C GLY A 369 -12.50 -15.37 13.93
N GLY A 370 -12.11 -15.00 15.17
CA GLY A 370 -10.72 -14.79 15.52
C GLY A 370 -10.41 -14.91 17.00
N THR A 371 -9.39 -14.21 17.45
CA THR A 371 -8.91 -14.23 18.85
C THR A 371 -9.89 -13.62 19.84
N ASN A 372 -10.74 -12.69 19.39
CA ASN A 372 -11.60 -11.88 20.24
C ASN A 372 -13.08 -11.95 19.83
N GLY A 373 -13.57 -13.16 19.55
CA GLY A 373 -14.97 -13.42 19.23
C GLY A 373 -15.28 -13.55 17.75
N LEU A 374 -16.57 -13.48 17.46
CA LEU A 374 -17.16 -13.65 16.13
C LEU A 374 -17.90 -12.38 15.71
N ILE A 375 -17.54 -11.83 14.56
CA ILE A 375 -18.21 -10.67 13.98
C ILE A 375 -19.11 -11.14 12.84
N ARG A 376 -20.34 -10.63 12.83
CA ARG A 376 -21.35 -10.82 11.78
C ARG A 376 -21.69 -9.46 11.19
N PHE A 377 -21.73 -9.37 9.84
CA PHE A 377 -22.19 -8.17 9.14
C PHE A 377 -22.76 -8.52 7.77
N THR A 378 -23.65 -7.67 7.24
CA THR A 378 -24.38 -7.94 5.98
C THR A 378 -23.92 -7.10 4.80
N ALA A 379 -23.28 -5.96 5.04
CA ALA A 379 -22.74 -5.09 4.00
C ALA A 379 -21.51 -4.32 4.51
N LEU A 380 -20.58 -3.99 3.61
CA LEU A 380 -19.36 -3.24 3.89
C LEU A 380 -19.47 -1.75 3.57
N MET A 381 -20.46 -1.34 2.77
CA MET A 381 -20.61 0.03 2.28
C MET A 381 -22.07 0.52 2.35
N ASP A 382 -22.22 1.80 2.68
CA ASP A 382 -23.40 2.69 2.53
C ASP A 382 -24.76 2.10 2.89
N GLY A 383 -25.11 2.15 4.17
CA GLY A 383 -26.40 1.79 4.72
C GLY A 383 -26.36 1.47 6.20
N GLU A 384 -27.53 1.25 6.82
CA GLU A 384 -27.60 0.67 8.15
C GLU A 384 -26.96 -0.72 8.16
N GLN A 385 -25.76 -0.83 8.71
CA GLN A 385 -25.05 -2.09 8.85
C GLN A 385 -25.64 -2.87 10.02
N ASP A 386 -26.22 -4.06 9.76
CA ASP A 386 -26.57 -5.01 10.81
C ASP A 386 -25.30 -5.74 11.28
N VAL A 387 -24.53 -5.07 12.15
CA VAL A 387 -23.29 -5.60 12.75
C VAL A 387 -23.59 -6.17 14.12
N ALA A 388 -23.10 -7.37 14.35
CA ALA A 388 -23.11 -7.99 15.66
C ALA A 388 -21.74 -8.56 16.00
N TRP A 389 -21.28 -8.33 17.23
CA TRP A 389 -20.04 -8.90 17.74
C TRP A 389 -20.35 -9.81 18.94
N TYR A 390 -20.14 -11.09 18.73
CA TYR A 390 -20.41 -12.12 19.72
C TYR A 390 -19.16 -12.48 20.52
N LYS A 391 -19.26 -12.47 21.86
CA LYS A 391 -18.17 -12.78 22.79
C LYS A 391 -18.61 -13.75 23.89
N MET A 392 -17.65 -14.42 24.53
CA MET A 392 -17.87 -15.15 25.77
C MET A 392 -18.27 -14.19 26.90
N GLY A 393 -19.30 -14.55 27.66
CA GLY A 393 -19.78 -13.71 28.77
C GLY A 393 -20.75 -12.61 28.34
N ASP A 394 -21.08 -12.49 27.05
CA ASP A 394 -22.20 -11.65 26.61
C ASP A 394 -23.50 -12.15 27.26
N ARG A 395 -24.24 -11.23 27.90
CA ARG A 395 -25.49 -11.60 28.59
C ARG A 395 -26.59 -12.06 27.64
N LYS A 396 -26.54 -11.61 26.40
CA LYS A 396 -27.63 -11.83 25.43
C LYS A 396 -27.33 -12.98 24.47
N TYR A 397 -26.09 -13.11 24.02
CA TYR A 397 -25.68 -14.01 22.93
C TYR A 397 -24.28 -14.60 23.17
N PRO A 398 -24.04 -15.33 24.28
CA PRO A 398 -22.70 -15.78 24.63
C PRO A 398 -22.15 -16.80 23.63
N LEU A 399 -20.86 -16.64 23.26
CA LEU A 399 -20.05 -17.71 22.68
C LEU A 399 -19.54 -18.64 23.79
N SER A 400 -19.21 -19.89 23.45
CA SER A 400 -18.56 -20.82 24.38
C SER A 400 -17.13 -20.39 24.74
N HIS A 401 -16.44 -19.68 23.84
CA HIS A 401 -15.11 -19.09 24.06
C HIS A 401 -14.87 -17.96 23.05
N ASN A 402 -14.03 -16.95 23.41
CA ASN A 402 -13.70 -15.84 22.50
C ASN A 402 -12.85 -16.25 21.31
N ARG A 403 -12.04 -17.31 21.43
CA ARG A 403 -11.18 -17.75 20.35
C ARG A 403 -11.96 -18.67 19.41
N VAL A 404 -12.37 -18.10 18.27
CA VAL A 404 -13.06 -18.79 17.18
C VAL A 404 -12.02 -19.30 16.19
N ARG A 405 -11.91 -20.63 16.04
CA ARG A 405 -10.89 -21.29 15.23
C ARG A 405 -11.35 -21.58 13.82
N HIS A 406 -12.60 -22.02 13.67
CA HIS A 406 -13.14 -22.41 12.36
C HIS A 406 -14.62 -22.11 12.27
N LEU A 407 -15.07 -21.73 11.08
CA LEU A 407 -16.43 -21.48 10.69
C LEU A 407 -16.79 -22.44 9.53
N TYR A 408 -17.95 -23.04 9.61
CA TYR A 408 -18.42 -23.97 8.59
C TYR A 408 -19.92 -23.83 8.39
N GLU A 409 -20.37 -23.71 7.15
CA GLU A 409 -21.79 -23.79 6.78
C GLU A 409 -22.06 -25.18 6.24
N ASP A 410 -23.02 -25.91 6.85
CA ASP A 410 -23.39 -27.23 6.41
C ASP A 410 -24.35 -27.22 5.22
N ARG A 411 -24.70 -28.38 4.68
CA ARG A 411 -25.59 -28.53 3.52
C ARG A 411 -27.01 -28.00 3.75
N GLU A 412 -27.48 -27.97 4.99
CA GLU A 412 -28.74 -27.36 5.40
C GLU A 412 -28.62 -25.88 5.73
N GLN A 413 -27.49 -25.24 5.36
CA GLN A 413 -27.24 -23.83 5.58
C GLN A 413 -27.19 -23.44 7.07
N GLN A 414 -26.78 -24.40 7.94
CA GLN A 414 -26.56 -24.13 9.36
C GLN A 414 -25.12 -23.70 9.57
N LEU A 415 -24.92 -22.59 10.28
CA LEU A 415 -23.58 -22.13 10.65
C LEU A 415 -23.10 -22.85 11.89
N TRP A 416 -21.94 -23.49 11.78
CA TRP A 416 -21.21 -24.13 12.85
C TRP A 416 -19.97 -23.32 13.20
N VAL A 417 -19.71 -23.16 14.51
CA VAL A 417 -18.63 -22.35 15.05
C VAL A 417 -17.79 -23.21 15.97
N ALA A 418 -16.51 -23.40 15.59
CA ALA A 418 -15.53 -24.11 16.41
C ALA A 418 -14.74 -23.12 17.26
N THR A 419 -14.63 -23.40 18.55
CA THR A 419 -13.91 -22.56 19.52
C THR A 419 -13.03 -23.38 20.45
N ASP A 420 -12.18 -22.72 21.25
CA ASP A 420 -11.43 -23.38 22.33
C ASP A 420 -12.35 -23.91 23.47
N GLY A 421 -13.63 -23.54 23.49
CA GLY A 421 -14.59 -24.00 24.52
C GLY A 421 -15.43 -25.21 24.08
N SER A 422 -15.99 -25.18 22.89
CA SER A 422 -16.80 -26.25 22.30
C SER A 422 -17.14 -25.92 20.86
N ILE A 423 -17.83 -26.81 20.16
CA ILE A 423 -18.55 -26.48 18.94
C ILE A 423 -19.92 -25.91 19.25
N SER A 424 -20.39 -25.02 18.39
CA SER A 424 -21.68 -24.36 18.56
C SER A 424 -22.37 -24.22 17.22
N ARG A 425 -23.71 -24.30 17.22
CA ARG A 425 -24.53 -24.00 16.05
C ARG A 425 -25.28 -22.69 16.25
N TYR A 426 -25.29 -21.82 15.25
CA TYR A 426 -26.05 -20.58 15.29
C TYR A 426 -27.54 -20.83 15.00
N ASP A 427 -28.41 -20.31 15.86
CA ASP A 427 -29.86 -20.28 15.68
C ASP A 427 -30.28 -18.87 15.18
N PRO A 428 -30.60 -18.70 13.88
CA PRO A 428 -30.89 -17.37 13.34
C PRO A 428 -32.20 -16.78 13.86
N ALA A 429 -33.17 -17.62 14.23
CA ALA A 429 -34.47 -17.18 14.75
C ALA A 429 -34.33 -16.53 16.14
N LYS A 430 -33.45 -17.05 16.95
CA LYS A 430 -33.18 -16.54 18.31
C LYS A 430 -31.95 -15.63 18.36
N ARG A 431 -31.15 -15.59 17.29
CA ARG A 431 -29.83 -14.95 17.22
C ARG A 431 -28.89 -15.46 18.32
N GLN A 432 -28.90 -16.75 18.63
CA GLN A 432 -28.17 -17.39 19.73
C GLN A 432 -27.37 -18.57 19.25
N PHE A 433 -26.38 -18.98 20.08
CA PHE A 433 -25.57 -20.16 19.83
C PHE A 433 -26.05 -21.31 20.74
N ILE A 434 -26.21 -22.49 20.15
CA ILE A 434 -26.45 -23.75 20.88
C ILE A 434 -25.10 -24.44 20.98
N HIS A 435 -24.63 -24.62 22.21
CA HIS A 435 -23.33 -25.23 22.47
C HIS A 435 -23.49 -26.74 22.70
N TYR A 436 -22.57 -27.52 22.14
CA TYR A 436 -22.61 -28.99 22.23
C TYR A 436 -21.40 -29.49 23.00
N ASN A 437 -21.66 -30.36 24.02
CA ASN A 437 -20.62 -31.01 24.80
C ASN A 437 -20.44 -32.46 24.30
N ILE A 438 -19.39 -32.69 23.53
CA ILE A 438 -19.12 -33.98 22.89
C ILE A 438 -17.96 -34.67 23.58
N VAL A 439 -18.12 -35.96 23.87
CA VAL A 439 -17.10 -36.79 24.54
C VAL A 439 -16.91 -38.12 23.81
N ASP A 440 -15.75 -38.74 24.03
CA ASP A 440 -15.49 -40.11 23.58
C ASP A 440 -16.26 -41.13 24.43
N SER A 441 -16.26 -42.38 24.01
CA SER A 441 -16.91 -43.49 24.71
C SER A 441 -16.38 -43.75 26.14
N THR A 442 -15.17 -43.36 26.42
CA THR A 442 -14.52 -43.45 27.75
C THR A 442 -14.74 -42.24 28.62
N ARG A 443 -15.24 -41.13 28.07
CA ARG A 443 -15.36 -39.81 28.70
C ARG A 443 -14.06 -39.20 29.18
N ARG A 444 -12.94 -39.69 28.67
CA ARG A 444 -11.58 -39.14 28.97
C ARG A 444 -11.26 -37.94 28.14
N TYR A 445 -11.72 -37.94 26.88
CA TYR A 445 -11.49 -36.86 25.93
C TYR A 445 -12.81 -36.20 25.56
N ASN A 446 -12.75 -34.92 25.30
CA ASN A 446 -13.88 -34.11 24.82
C ASN A 446 -13.53 -33.33 23.60
N ALA A 447 -14.52 -32.87 22.86
CA ALA A 447 -14.34 -32.06 21.65
C ALA A 447 -14.16 -30.57 21.94
N ASN A 448 -13.62 -30.20 23.11
CA ASN A 448 -13.18 -28.87 23.38
C ASN A 448 -11.86 -28.58 22.63
N TRP A 449 -11.51 -27.31 22.49
CA TRP A 449 -10.39 -26.90 21.66
C TRP A 449 -10.46 -27.46 20.24
N THR A 450 -11.63 -27.22 19.60
CA THR A 450 -11.87 -27.61 18.23
C THR A 450 -11.16 -26.64 17.28
N TYR A 451 -10.31 -27.21 16.38
CA TYR A 451 -9.53 -26.44 15.42
C TYR A 451 -10.12 -26.44 14.02
N SER A 452 -10.81 -27.53 13.63
CA SER A 452 -11.43 -27.68 12.33
C SER A 452 -12.66 -28.58 12.42
N LEU A 453 -13.66 -28.32 11.61
CA LEU A 453 -14.82 -29.18 11.47
C LEU A 453 -15.39 -29.11 10.06
N PHE A 454 -16.02 -30.18 9.61
CA PHE A 454 -16.78 -30.23 8.36
C PHE A 454 -17.81 -31.38 8.42
N GLU A 455 -18.80 -31.35 7.49
CA GLU A 455 -19.76 -32.42 7.27
C GLU A 455 -19.35 -33.31 6.08
N ASP A 456 -19.29 -34.63 6.26
CA ASP A 456 -19.03 -35.57 5.19
C ASP A 456 -20.27 -35.85 4.32
N ARG A 457 -20.13 -36.74 3.32
CA ARG A 457 -21.23 -37.08 2.41
C ARG A 457 -22.38 -37.85 3.07
N ASP A 458 -22.12 -38.49 4.18
CA ASP A 458 -23.08 -39.30 4.92
C ASP A 458 -23.77 -38.52 6.06
N GLY A 459 -23.54 -37.18 6.16
CA GLY A 459 -24.15 -36.30 7.15
C GLY A 459 -23.49 -36.41 8.53
N GLN A 460 -22.27 -36.98 8.59
CA GLN A 460 -21.50 -37.01 9.82
C GLN A 460 -20.65 -35.73 9.95
N LEU A 461 -20.64 -35.13 11.15
CA LEU A 461 -19.73 -34.05 11.46
C LEU A 461 -18.40 -34.64 11.96
N TRP A 462 -17.31 -34.25 11.29
CA TRP A 462 -15.95 -34.55 11.64
C TRP A 462 -15.37 -33.36 12.40
N ILE A 463 -14.82 -33.57 13.59
CA ILE A 463 -14.41 -32.56 14.54
C ILE A 463 -12.96 -32.83 14.94
N ALA A 464 -12.04 -31.97 14.51
CA ALA A 464 -10.62 -32.04 14.82
C ALA A 464 -10.30 -31.23 16.10
N THR A 465 -9.56 -31.81 17.03
CA THR A 465 -9.27 -31.19 18.32
C THR A 465 -7.77 -31.12 18.64
N CYS A 466 -7.42 -30.28 19.59
CA CYS A 466 -6.04 -30.12 20.06
C CYS A 466 -5.53 -31.34 20.87
N LEU A 467 -6.35 -31.93 21.71
CA LEU A 467 -5.91 -32.98 22.66
C LEU A 467 -6.73 -34.28 22.61
N GLY A 468 -7.80 -34.31 21.83
CA GLY A 468 -8.73 -35.45 21.76
C GLY A 468 -8.66 -36.26 20.49
N GLY A 469 -7.85 -35.88 19.52
CA GLY A 469 -7.85 -36.46 18.19
C GLY A 469 -9.05 -35.98 17.35
N ILE A 470 -9.69 -36.89 16.63
CA ILE A 470 -10.84 -36.61 15.75
C ILE A 470 -12.09 -37.27 16.33
N PHE A 471 -13.18 -36.52 16.46
CA PHE A 471 -14.51 -37.01 16.83
C PHE A 471 -15.40 -37.04 15.58
N VAL A 472 -16.16 -38.12 15.40
CA VAL A 472 -17.16 -38.23 14.35
C VAL A 472 -18.53 -38.43 15.00
N VAL A 473 -19.47 -37.57 14.65
CA VAL A 473 -20.81 -37.52 15.26
C VAL A 473 -21.89 -37.46 14.18
N ASP A 474 -23.01 -38.13 14.40
CA ASP A 474 -24.19 -37.96 13.58
C ASP A 474 -24.81 -36.60 13.84
N LYS A 475 -24.84 -35.75 12.80
CA LYS A 475 -25.28 -34.35 12.90
C LYS A 475 -26.74 -34.22 13.37
N GLU A 476 -27.65 -35.07 12.83
CA GLU A 476 -29.07 -35.00 13.20
C GLU A 476 -29.29 -35.37 14.66
N ASN A 477 -28.64 -36.45 15.13
CA ASN A 477 -28.74 -36.88 16.51
C ASN A 477 -28.11 -35.86 17.46
N LEU A 478 -26.98 -35.27 17.08
CA LEU A 478 -26.37 -34.19 17.85
C LEU A 478 -27.33 -33.01 17.98
N MET A 479 -27.98 -32.58 16.92
CA MET A 479 -28.93 -31.46 16.96
C MET A 479 -30.15 -31.76 17.87
N ARG A 480 -30.63 -33.03 17.87
CA ARG A 480 -31.73 -33.48 18.75
C ARG A 480 -31.34 -33.46 20.23
N SER A 481 -30.06 -33.56 20.56
CA SER A 481 -29.59 -33.51 21.96
C SER A 481 -29.71 -32.11 22.60
N SER A 482 -29.99 -31.08 21.80
CA SER A 482 -30.25 -29.72 22.26
C SER A 482 -29.18 -29.13 23.20
N GLY A 483 -27.88 -29.49 22.98
CA GLY A 483 -26.75 -29.00 23.75
C GLY A 483 -26.39 -29.81 25.02
N GLY A 484 -27.03 -30.95 25.24
CA GLY A 484 -26.63 -31.89 26.30
C GLY A 484 -25.31 -32.61 26.02
N LEU A 485 -24.90 -33.47 26.99
CA LEU A 485 -23.74 -34.33 26.83
C LEU A 485 -24.02 -35.33 25.71
N TYR A 486 -23.17 -35.36 24.68
CA TYR A 486 -23.28 -36.24 23.52
C TYR A 486 -22.05 -37.15 23.41
N MET A 487 -22.26 -38.42 23.15
CA MET A 487 -21.19 -39.38 22.95
C MET A 487 -20.96 -39.57 21.45
N ALA A 488 -19.73 -39.35 21.03
CA ALA A 488 -19.36 -39.52 19.61
C ALA A 488 -19.52 -40.99 19.17
N GLU A 489 -20.02 -41.19 17.96
CA GLU A 489 -20.20 -42.49 17.34
C GLU A 489 -18.84 -43.16 17.06
N LYS A 490 -17.85 -42.36 16.67
CA LYS A 490 -16.51 -42.83 16.37
C LYS A 490 -15.47 -41.78 16.77
N THR A 491 -14.30 -42.26 17.17
CA THR A 491 -13.13 -41.39 17.44
C THR A 491 -11.91 -41.98 16.80
N TYR A 492 -10.99 -41.09 16.32
CA TYR A 492 -9.66 -41.46 15.86
C TYR A 492 -8.63 -40.83 16.80
N SER A 493 -7.67 -41.67 17.27
CA SER A 493 -6.68 -41.28 18.24
C SER A 493 -5.41 -42.09 18.04
N ILE A 494 -4.39 -41.88 18.87
CA ILE A 494 -3.17 -42.70 18.87
C ILE A 494 -3.43 -44.17 19.20
N HIS A 495 -4.61 -44.52 19.74
CA HIS A 495 -4.97 -45.89 20.09
C HIS A 495 -5.57 -46.66 18.93
N ASN A 496 -5.96 -46.01 17.86
CA ASN A 496 -6.62 -46.59 16.69
C ASN A 496 -6.17 -45.99 15.35
N GLY A 497 -4.86 -45.67 15.25
CA GLY A 497 -4.22 -45.45 13.97
C GLY A 497 -3.62 -44.03 13.74
N LEU A 498 -4.00 -42.99 14.49
CA LEU A 498 -3.38 -41.68 14.36
C LEU A 498 -1.98 -41.66 14.97
N SER A 499 -1.07 -40.89 14.36
CA SER A 499 0.29 -40.68 14.87
C SER A 499 0.35 -39.63 15.99
N GLY A 500 -0.72 -38.88 16.21
CA GLY A 500 -0.80 -37.84 17.24
C GLY A 500 -2.24 -37.47 17.60
N MET A 501 -2.40 -36.68 18.66
CA MET A 501 -3.69 -36.25 19.18
C MET A 501 -4.03 -34.78 18.82
N PHE A 502 -3.05 -34.00 18.40
CA PHE A 502 -3.25 -32.61 18.01
C PHE A 502 -3.46 -32.50 16.50
N ILE A 503 -4.71 -32.32 16.13
CA ILE A 503 -5.11 -32.11 14.71
C ILE A 503 -5.26 -30.63 14.48
N ASN A 504 -4.34 -30.08 13.67
CA ASN A 504 -4.32 -28.66 13.36
C ASN A 504 -5.42 -28.26 12.37
N GLN A 505 -5.54 -29.04 11.28
CA GLN A 505 -6.53 -28.79 10.23
C GLN A 505 -6.95 -30.11 9.59
N MET A 506 -8.17 -30.16 9.09
CA MET A 506 -8.73 -31.35 8.47
C MET A 506 -9.68 -30.96 7.33
N ILE A 507 -9.59 -31.65 6.19
CA ILE A 507 -10.42 -31.44 5.00
C ILE A 507 -10.82 -32.76 4.35
N PRO A 508 -12.00 -32.84 3.68
CA PRO A 508 -12.33 -33.95 2.81
C PRO A 508 -11.71 -33.76 1.42
N ASP A 509 -11.34 -34.87 0.75
CA ASP A 509 -11.03 -34.91 -0.67
C ASP A 509 -12.28 -35.19 -1.53
N ARG A 510 -12.10 -35.15 -2.85
CA ARG A 510 -13.22 -35.43 -3.79
C ARG A 510 -13.72 -36.87 -3.75
N GLU A 511 -12.93 -37.83 -3.28
CA GLU A 511 -13.31 -39.23 -3.11
C GLU A 511 -14.03 -39.46 -1.79
N GLY A 512 -13.97 -38.53 -0.86
CA GLY A 512 -14.52 -38.57 0.48
C GLY A 512 -13.55 -39.09 1.53
N ASN A 513 -12.26 -39.25 1.22
CA ASN A 513 -11.26 -39.50 2.26
C ASN A 513 -11.01 -38.19 3.03
N VAL A 514 -10.58 -38.32 4.27
CA VAL A 514 -10.31 -37.21 5.17
C VAL A 514 -8.80 -37.04 5.31
N TRP A 515 -8.31 -35.87 4.98
CA TRP A 515 -6.92 -35.49 5.14
C TRP A 515 -6.76 -34.68 6.41
N ALA A 516 -5.80 -35.01 7.24
CA ALA A 516 -5.55 -34.36 8.52
C ALA A 516 -4.07 -33.93 8.63
N LEU A 517 -3.85 -32.71 9.08
CA LEU A 517 -2.55 -32.20 9.49
C LEU A 517 -2.39 -32.28 11.01
N LEU A 518 -1.32 -32.93 11.45
CA LEU A 518 -1.00 -33.16 12.84
C LEU A 518 0.20 -32.29 13.27
N TYR A 519 0.09 -31.68 14.43
CA TYR A 519 1.15 -30.93 15.07
C TYR A 519 1.92 -31.78 16.08
N ASN A 520 3.24 -31.66 16.15
CA ASN A 520 4.10 -32.42 17.07
C ASN A 520 3.92 -33.94 16.98
N SER A 521 3.79 -34.47 15.78
CA SER A 521 3.60 -35.90 15.50
C SER A 521 4.77 -36.49 14.71
N SER A 522 4.97 -37.79 14.81
CA SER A 522 5.95 -38.54 14.00
C SER A 522 5.62 -38.52 12.50
N ASN A 523 4.34 -38.47 12.15
CA ASN A 523 3.81 -38.24 10.83
C ASN A 523 2.85 -37.05 10.90
N SER A 524 3.13 -36.05 10.07
CA SER A 524 2.36 -34.79 10.12
C SER A 524 1.19 -34.75 9.16
N ILE A 525 1.08 -35.69 8.22
CA ILE A 525 0.01 -35.77 7.21
C ILE A 525 -0.60 -37.17 7.24
N GLU A 526 -1.89 -37.24 7.47
CA GLU A 526 -2.64 -38.48 7.50
C GLU A 526 -3.88 -38.43 6.61
N LYS A 527 -4.18 -39.57 5.96
CA LYS A 527 -5.34 -39.79 5.10
C LYS A 527 -6.17 -40.88 5.73
N ILE A 528 -7.44 -40.61 5.99
CA ILE A 528 -8.37 -41.48 6.64
C ILE A 528 -9.45 -41.89 5.63
N ASN A 529 -9.70 -43.19 5.44
CA ASN A 529 -10.82 -43.66 4.69
C ASN A 529 -12.03 -43.82 5.63
N PRO A 530 -13.09 -43.02 5.53
CA PRO A 530 -14.24 -43.06 6.45
C PRO A 530 -14.98 -44.40 6.44
N ARG A 531 -15.03 -45.11 5.27
CA ARG A 531 -15.76 -46.37 5.08
C ARG A 531 -15.05 -47.54 5.71
N THR A 532 -13.72 -47.66 5.50
CA THR A 532 -12.93 -48.74 6.08
C THR A 532 -12.43 -48.42 7.49
N GLY A 533 -12.29 -47.18 7.81
CA GLY A 533 -11.67 -46.68 9.04
C GLY A 533 -10.14 -46.72 9.01
N GLU A 534 -9.56 -47.09 7.89
CA GLU A 534 -8.11 -47.18 7.70
C GLU A 534 -7.45 -45.80 7.69
N VAL A 535 -6.33 -45.68 8.41
CA VAL A 535 -5.49 -44.47 8.47
C VAL A 535 -4.21 -44.76 7.71
N THR A 536 -3.94 -43.99 6.68
CA THR A 536 -2.71 -44.06 5.88
C THR A 536 -1.80 -42.89 6.23
N HIS A 537 -0.57 -43.16 6.56
CA HIS A 537 0.44 -42.14 6.84
C HIS A 537 1.11 -41.71 5.53
N ILE A 538 0.96 -40.43 5.17
CA ILE A 538 1.57 -39.89 3.96
C ILE A 538 3.01 -39.53 4.26
N ALA A 539 3.92 -40.33 3.72
CA ALA A 539 5.36 -40.16 3.92
C ALA A 539 5.90 -39.01 3.06
N ALA A 540 5.90 -37.79 3.60
CA ALA A 540 6.63 -36.67 3.03
C ALA A 540 8.13 -36.85 3.36
N GLY A 541 8.80 -37.83 2.76
CA GLY A 541 10.19 -38.21 3.08
C GLY A 541 11.23 -37.12 2.88
N GLU A 542 10.85 -36.03 2.21
CA GLU A 542 11.67 -34.84 2.02
C GLU A 542 11.47 -33.78 3.13
N LEU A 543 10.44 -33.93 3.96
CA LEU A 543 10.19 -33.03 5.12
C LEU A 543 10.97 -33.49 6.35
N LYS A 544 12.28 -33.67 6.21
CA LYS A 544 13.14 -34.01 7.35
C LYS A 544 13.47 -32.77 8.16
N GLY A 545 13.27 -32.83 9.49
CA GLY A 545 13.63 -31.79 10.43
C GLY A 545 12.45 -30.90 10.88
N GLU A 546 12.67 -29.62 11.10
CA GLU A 546 11.72 -28.66 11.67
C GLU A 546 10.59 -28.19 10.72
N ARG A 547 10.41 -28.86 9.57
CA ARG A 547 9.44 -28.49 8.53
C ARG A 547 8.09 -29.16 8.75
N THR A 548 7.37 -28.76 9.79
CA THR A 548 6.01 -29.28 10.05
C THR A 548 5.00 -28.57 9.13
N PRO A 549 4.20 -29.31 8.33
CA PRO A 549 3.10 -28.75 7.55
C PRO A 549 2.09 -28.03 8.46
N ASN A 550 1.60 -26.89 8.02
CA ASN A 550 0.76 -26.05 8.87
C ASN A 550 -0.55 -25.57 8.23
N PHE A 551 -0.73 -25.79 6.93
CA PHE A 551 -1.98 -25.47 6.24
C PHE A 551 -2.30 -26.51 5.17
N ILE A 552 -3.61 -26.81 4.95
CA ILE A 552 -4.07 -27.76 3.93
C ILE A 552 -5.31 -27.23 3.21
N LEU A 553 -5.37 -27.43 1.90
CA LEU A 553 -6.46 -27.03 1.03
C LEU A 553 -6.73 -28.11 -0.01
N CYS A 554 -7.98 -28.48 -0.25
CA CYS A 554 -8.41 -29.27 -1.39
C CYS A 554 -8.87 -28.30 -2.50
N ALA A 555 -8.15 -28.30 -3.61
CA ALA A 555 -8.43 -27.42 -4.73
C ALA A 555 -9.58 -27.95 -5.62
N GLU A 556 -10.18 -27.07 -6.40
CA GLU A 556 -11.26 -27.45 -7.32
C GLU A 556 -10.86 -28.43 -8.41
N ASP A 557 -9.57 -28.52 -8.74
CA ASP A 557 -9.01 -29.54 -9.63
C ASP A 557 -8.87 -30.92 -8.98
N GLY A 558 -9.09 -31.02 -7.66
CA GLY A 558 -9.03 -32.24 -6.85
C GLY A 558 -7.68 -32.52 -6.20
N TYR A 559 -6.64 -31.75 -6.50
CA TYR A 559 -5.36 -31.89 -5.84
C TYR A 559 -5.39 -31.31 -4.40
N ILE A 560 -4.59 -31.93 -3.55
CA ILE A 560 -4.39 -31.45 -2.18
C ILE A 560 -3.15 -30.57 -2.13
N TRP A 561 -3.32 -29.32 -1.68
CA TRP A 561 -2.23 -28.39 -1.48
C TRP A 561 -1.91 -28.28 0.01
N ILE A 562 -0.64 -28.41 0.35
CA ILE A 562 -0.18 -28.37 1.75
C ILE A 562 0.95 -27.38 1.87
N GLY A 563 0.80 -26.42 2.81
CA GLY A 563 1.82 -25.46 3.17
C GLY A 563 2.80 -26.01 4.20
N PHE A 564 4.09 -25.75 3.99
CA PHE A 564 5.16 -26.09 4.92
C PHE A 564 6.19 -24.93 4.99
N PRO A 565 7.06 -24.87 6.00
CA PRO A 565 8.10 -23.87 6.05
C PRO A 565 9.04 -23.92 4.84
N GLY A 566 9.00 -22.85 4.01
CA GLY A 566 9.81 -22.72 2.80
C GLY A 566 9.13 -23.10 1.49
N GLY A 567 7.84 -23.47 1.48
CA GLY A 567 7.14 -23.80 0.24
C GLY A 567 5.74 -24.36 0.40
N VAL A 568 5.22 -24.85 -0.71
CA VAL A 568 3.99 -25.63 -0.75
C VAL A 568 4.26 -26.97 -1.47
N MET A 569 3.48 -27.97 -1.15
CA MET A 569 3.46 -29.23 -1.89
C MET A 569 2.09 -29.47 -2.48
N ARG A 570 2.05 -30.06 -3.67
CA ARG A 570 0.85 -30.56 -4.31
C ARG A 570 0.83 -32.10 -4.23
N VAL A 571 -0.23 -32.65 -3.68
CA VAL A 571 -0.42 -34.12 -3.54
C VAL A 571 -1.52 -34.58 -4.47
N THR A 572 -1.28 -35.67 -5.17
CA THR A 572 -2.28 -36.36 -6.01
C THR A 572 -3.01 -37.38 -5.15
N PRO A 573 -4.33 -37.22 -4.85
CA PRO A 573 -5.02 -38.06 -3.87
C PRO A 573 -5.12 -39.53 -4.25
N GLU A 574 -5.13 -39.88 -5.57
CA GLU A 574 -5.31 -41.23 -6.06
C GLU A 574 -4.10 -42.13 -5.81
N ASN A 575 -2.90 -41.59 -5.79
CA ASN A 575 -1.66 -42.38 -5.65
C ASN A 575 -0.69 -41.80 -4.62
N ASP A 576 -1.11 -40.79 -3.88
CA ASP A 576 -0.37 -40.10 -2.83
C ASP A 576 0.99 -39.53 -3.30
N SER A 577 1.12 -39.26 -4.62
CA SER A 577 2.35 -38.67 -5.17
C SER A 577 2.48 -37.20 -4.79
N ILE A 578 3.68 -36.83 -4.34
CA ILE A 578 3.98 -35.48 -3.82
C ILE A 578 4.87 -34.73 -4.81
N ARG A 579 4.54 -33.49 -5.11
CA ARG A 579 5.39 -32.55 -5.81
C ARG A 579 5.69 -31.33 -4.94
N MET A 580 6.95 -31.13 -4.58
CA MET A 580 7.43 -30.01 -3.78
C MET A 580 7.63 -28.78 -4.65
N LEU A 581 7.16 -27.63 -4.18
CA LEU A 581 7.25 -26.34 -4.84
C LEU A 581 7.84 -25.33 -3.82
N PRO A 582 9.17 -25.16 -3.79
CA PRO A 582 9.85 -24.26 -2.86
C PRO A 582 9.59 -22.79 -3.26
N PHE A 583 9.59 -21.89 -2.29
CA PHE A 583 9.41 -20.44 -2.52
C PHE A 583 10.67 -19.79 -3.09
N ASP A 584 11.74 -19.74 -2.29
CA ASP A 584 13.03 -19.18 -2.69
C ASP A 584 14.18 -19.91 -1.98
N ALA A 585 15.42 -19.56 -2.32
CA ALA A 585 16.62 -20.20 -1.76
C ALA A 585 17.11 -19.54 -0.44
N TYR A 586 16.54 -18.41 -0.04
CA TYR A 586 17.12 -17.58 1.03
C TYR A 586 16.46 -17.78 2.39
N ASN A 587 15.14 -18.10 2.44
CA ASN A 587 14.39 -18.14 3.69
C ASN A 587 13.39 -19.31 3.76
N HIS A 588 13.06 -19.71 4.99
CA HIS A 588 12.03 -20.70 5.31
C HIS A 588 10.82 -20.00 5.90
N TYR A 589 9.98 -19.41 5.04
CA TYR A 589 8.75 -18.76 5.46
C TYR A 589 7.70 -19.80 5.85
N GLU A 590 6.98 -19.56 6.96
CA GLU A 590 5.82 -20.37 7.33
C GLU A 590 4.60 -19.92 6.53
N VAL A 591 3.81 -20.87 6.03
CA VAL A 591 2.52 -20.62 5.40
C VAL A 591 1.49 -20.33 6.50
N LEU A 592 0.84 -19.18 6.44
CA LEU A 592 -0.17 -18.78 7.41
C LEU A 592 -1.58 -19.14 6.96
N SER A 593 -1.87 -18.98 5.68
CA SER A 593 -3.15 -19.30 5.06
C SER A 593 -3.03 -19.48 3.56
N MET A 594 -3.98 -20.22 2.97
CA MET A 594 -4.11 -20.38 1.52
C MET A 594 -5.57 -20.26 1.10
N ALA A 595 -5.80 -19.75 -0.11
CA ALA A 595 -7.11 -19.75 -0.76
C ALA A 595 -6.97 -20.03 -2.25
N GLU A 596 -8.00 -20.64 -2.85
CA GLU A 596 -8.06 -20.86 -4.28
C GLU A 596 -8.95 -19.79 -4.93
N ALA A 597 -8.43 -19.16 -5.98
CA ALA A 597 -9.19 -18.27 -6.84
C ALA A 597 -8.58 -18.23 -8.24
N ASP A 598 -9.43 -18.26 -9.26
CA ASP A 598 -9.09 -18.15 -10.69
C ASP A 598 -7.97 -19.11 -11.17
N GLY A 599 -8.06 -20.39 -10.75
CA GLY A 599 -7.09 -21.42 -11.14
C GLY A 599 -5.71 -21.24 -10.52
N ARG A 600 -5.62 -20.50 -9.42
CA ARG A 600 -4.39 -20.23 -8.67
C ARG A 600 -4.60 -20.47 -7.19
N ILE A 601 -3.52 -20.84 -6.52
CA ILE A 601 -3.45 -20.91 -5.07
C ILE A 601 -2.74 -19.65 -4.55
N TRP A 602 -3.46 -18.87 -3.79
CA TRP A 602 -2.98 -17.68 -3.10
C TRP A 602 -2.44 -18.08 -1.74
N ILE A 603 -1.25 -17.60 -1.39
CA ILE A 603 -0.51 -18.12 -0.24
C ILE A 603 0.01 -16.93 0.58
N SER A 604 -0.43 -16.81 1.82
CA SER A 604 0.15 -15.89 2.78
C SER A 604 1.20 -16.58 3.63
N THR A 605 2.32 -15.92 3.83
CA THR A 605 3.43 -16.42 4.65
C THR A 605 3.80 -15.44 5.76
N THR A 606 4.71 -15.85 6.64
CA THR A 606 5.26 -14.96 7.69
C THR A 606 6.02 -13.75 7.13
N ASP A 607 6.40 -13.77 5.85
CA ASP A 607 7.17 -12.71 5.21
C ASP A 607 6.84 -12.56 3.72
N GLY A 608 5.58 -12.25 3.44
CA GLY A 608 5.13 -11.91 2.10
C GLY A 608 3.96 -12.72 1.58
N PHE A 609 3.55 -12.38 0.39
CA PHE A 609 2.40 -12.93 -0.30
C PHE A 609 2.85 -13.60 -1.60
N TRP A 610 2.35 -14.81 -1.86
CA TRP A 610 2.77 -15.65 -2.97
C TRP A 610 1.57 -16.17 -3.74
N VAL A 611 1.80 -16.55 -4.98
CA VAL A 611 0.82 -17.21 -5.83
C VAL A 611 1.44 -18.41 -6.53
N ALA A 612 0.72 -19.54 -6.55
CA ALA A 612 1.07 -20.72 -7.33
C ALA A 612 0.02 -20.93 -8.43
N ASP A 613 0.45 -21.04 -9.66
CA ASP A 613 -0.40 -21.40 -10.78
C ASP A 613 -0.66 -22.91 -10.79
N GLN A 614 -1.92 -23.34 -10.82
CA GLN A 614 -2.28 -24.76 -10.70
C GLN A 614 -1.88 -25.60 -11.94
N GLN A 615 -1.79 -24.98 -13.12
CA GLN A 615 -1.48 -25.66 -14.37
C GLN A 615 0.01 -25.74 -14.60
N THR A 616 0.71 -24.62 -14.51
CA THR A 616 2.16 -24.54 -14.77
C THR A 616 3.00 -24.96 -13.58
N LEU A 617 2.44 -24.90 -12.36
CA LEU A 617 3.10 -25.12 -11.07
C LEU A 617 4.21 -24.12 -10.80
N GLU A 618 4.16 -22.99 -11.43
CA GLU A 618 5.03 -21.88 -11.16
C GLU A 618 4.59 -21.17 -9.87
N VAL A 619 5.55 -20.96 -8.97
CA VAL A 619 5.33 -20.23 -7.71
C VAL A 619 6.09 -18.93 -7.79
N ARG A 620 5.38 -17.81 -7.58
CA ARG A 620 6.00 -16.49 -7.60
C ARG A 620 5.57 -15.63 -6.41
N ARG A 621 6.46 -14.75 -5.98
CA ARG A 621 6.19 -13.76 -4.95
C ARG A 621 5.45 -12.56 -5.54
N LEU A 622 4.53 -12.00 -4.78
CA LEU A 622 3.84 -10.75 -5.11
C LEU A 622 4.36 -9.65 -4.18
N ASN A 623 4.99 -8.63 -4.77
CA ASN A 623 5.56 -7.50 -4.02
C ASN A 623 4.51 -6.40 -3.83
N ILE A 624 3.45 -6.69 -3.07
CA ILE A 624 2.31 -5.78 -2.87
C ILE A 624 2.15 -5.33 -1.42
N THR A 625 2.54 -6.15 -0.44
CA THR A 625 2.40 -5.87 0.98
C THR A 625 3.34 -6.73 1.83
N ASP A 626 3.81 -6.18 2.95
CA ASP A 626 4.54 -6.90 4.01
C ASP A 626 3.61 -7.41 5.13
N LYS A 627 2.31 -7.14 5.02
CA LYS A 627 1.32 -7.59 6.00
C LYS A 627 1.15 -9.10 5.96
N ARG A 628 0.89 -9.66 7.14
CA ARG A 628 0.62 -11.07 7.34
C ARG A 628 -0.88 -11.30 7.35
N PHE A 629 -1.35 -12.20 6.50
CA PHE A 629 -2.75 -12.58 6.46
C PHE A 629 -2.92 -13.96 7.12
N THR A 630 -3.53 -13.96 8.29
CA THR A 630 -3.72 -15.17 9.10
C THR A 630 -4.88 -16.04 8.64
N SER A 631 -5.76 -15.48 7.81
CA SER A 631 -6.85 -16.18 7.15
C SER A 631 -7.12 -15.55 5.78
N MET A 632 -7.57 -16.36 4.84
CA MET A 632 -7.99 -15.92 3.51
C MET A 632 -9.30 -16.59 3.13
N PHE A 633 -10.13 -15.86 2.40
CA PHE A 633 -11.40 -16.32 1.90
C PHE A 633 -11.68 -15.67 0.53
N PHE A 634 -12.00 -16.48 -0.46
CA PHE A 634 -12.44 -15.99 -1.79
C PHE A 634 -13.96 -16.02 -1.87
N ASP A 635 -14.56 -14.86 -2.02
CA ASP A 635 -16.00 -14.73 -2.27
C ASP A 635 -16.30 -14.87 -3.77
N LYS A 636 -16.76 -16.03 -4.19
CA LYS A 636 -17.10 -16.31 -5.59
C LYS A 636 -18.21 -15.41 -6.14
N THR A 637 -19.00 -14.78 -5.26
CA THR A 637 -20.12 -13.93 -5.69
C THR A 637 -19.63 -12.54 -6.09
N SER A 638 -18.72 -11.96 -5.32
CA SER A 638 -18.11 -10.66 -5.61
C SER A 638 -16.86 -10.76 -6.47
N GLY A 639 -16.20 -11.94 -6.55
CA GLY A 639 -14.90 -12.12 -7.19
C GLY A 639 -13.75 -11.54 -6.38
N GLU A 640 -13.93 -11.31 -5.08
CA GLU A 640 -12.98 -10.67 -4.19
C GLU A 640 -12.33 -11.66 -3.21
N LEU A 641 -11.04 -11.45 -2.93
CA LEU A 641 -10.28 -12.08 -1.87
C LEU A 641 -10.34 -11.23 -0.60
N TYR A 642 -10.76 -11.83 0.49
CA TYR A 642 -10.74 -11.27 1.84
C TYR A 642 -9.53 -11.80 2.58
N LEU A 643 -8.71 -10.92 3.13
CA LEU A 643 -7.41 -11.20 3.71
C LEU A 643 -7.38 -10.71 5.15
N GLY A 644 -7.48 -11.62 6.13
CA GLY A 644 -7.57 -11.29 7.56
C GLY A 644 -6.24 -10.84 8.14
N THR A 645 -6.21 -9.67 8.78
CA THR A 645 -5.07 -9.09 9.48
C THR A 645 -5.27 -9.12 11.00
N ALA A 646 -4.33 -8.58 11.76
CA ALA A 646 -4.42 -8.48 13.22
C ALA A 646 -5.44 -7.41 13.70
N ASP A 647 -5.67 -6.39 12.90
CA ASP A 647 -6.45 -5.20 13.22
C ASP A 647 -7.71 -5.02 12.36
N GLY A 648 -7.97 -5.97 11.46
CA GLY A 648 -9.08 -5.94 10.52
C GLY A 648 -8.92 -6.94 9.39
N PHE A 649 -9.22 -6.51 8.18
CA PHE A 649 -9.00 -7.31 6.98
C PHE A 649 -8.76 -6.40 5.76
N ALA A 650 -8.17 -6.96 4.72
CA ALA A 650 -8.03 -6.32 3.42
C ALA A 650 -8.89 -7.04 2.38
N ILE A 651 -9.29 -6.34 1.33
CA ILE A 651 -10.04 -6.87 0.20
C ILE A 651 -9.28 -6.54 -1.07
N SER A 652 -9.19 -7.51 -1.98
CA SER A 652 -8.63 -7.31 -3.31
C SER A 652 -9.24 -8.28 -4.32
N SER A 653 -9.11 -7.97 -5.60
CA SER A 653 -9.41 -8.95 -6.65
C SER A 653 -8.14 -9.70 -7.08
N PRO A 654 -8.26 -10.96 -7.52
CA PRO A 654 -7.13 -11.70 -8.10
C PRO A 654 -6.46 -10.96 -9.27
N GLU A 655 -7.24 -10.28 -10.10
CA GLU A 655 -6.75 -9.48 -11.22
C GLU A 655 -5.91 -8.29 -10.76
N ALA A 656 -6.36 -7.54 -9.76
CA ALA A 656 -5.61 -6.41 -9.19
C ALA A 656 -4.30 -6.86 -8.55
N LEU A 657 -4.29 -8.01 -7.85
CA LEU A 657 -3.10 -8.59 -7.23
C LEU A 657 -2.05 -9.04 -8.25
N LEU A 658 -2.47 -9.37 -9.48
CA LEU A 658 -1.61 -9.83 -10.57
C LEU A 658 -1.16 -8.71 -11.53
N ALA A 659 -1.74 -7.52 -11.41
CA ALA A 659 -1.39 -6.38 -12.25
C ALA A 659 0.12 -6.10 -12.16
N GLU A 660 0.75 -5.93 -13.32
CA GLU A 660 2.17 -5.55 -13.37
C GLU A 660 2.33 -4.10 -12.90
N HIS A 661 3.10 -3.91 -11.86
CA HIS A 661 3.53 -2.58 -11.43
C HIS A 661 4.81 -2.20 -12.16
N LEU A 662 4.86 -0.95 -12.67
CA LEU A 662 6.06 -0.42 -13.32
C LEU A 662 7.24 -0.46 -12.34
N GLU A 663 8.26 -1.24 -12.69
CA GLU A 663 9.47 -1.33 -11.90
C GLU A 663 10.25 -0.02 -11.97
N GLN A 664 10.24 0.75 -10.88
CA GLN A 664 10.99 2.00 -10.77
C GLN A 664 12.49 1.74 -10.60
N ALA A 665 13.31 2.67 -11.08
CA ALA A 665 14.76 2.58 -10.96
C ALA A 665 15.17 2.74 -9.49
N LEU A 666 16.18 1.98 -9.08
CA LEU A 666 16.79 2.11 -7.77
C LEU A 666 17.70 3.34 -7.74
N ILE A 667 17.57 4.19 -6.73
CA ILE A 667 18.39 5.39 -6.53
C ILE A 667 19.11 5.35 -5.18
N LEU A 668 20.32 5.89 -5.11
CA LEU A 668 21.06 6.13 -3.87
C LEU A 668 20.56 7.44 -3.27
N THR A 669 19.90 7.38 -2.11
CA THR A 669 19.26 8.55 -1.47
C THR A 669 20.15 9.24 -0.43
N ALA A 670 21.00 8.49 0.29
CA ALA A 670 21.95 9.03 1.25
C ALA A 670 23.24 8.22 1.33
N LEU A 671 24.33 8.91 1.62
CA LEU A 671 25.63 8.35 1.97
C LEU A 671 26.05 8.87 3.35
N TYR A 672 26.46 7.96 4.22
CA TYR A 672 27.09 8.30 5.50
C TYR A 672 28.54 7.87 5.47
N VAL A 673 29.42 8.78 5.84
CA VAL A 673 30.86 8.54 6.00
C VAL A 673 31.21 8.74 7.47
N ASN A 674 31.75 7.72 8.10
CA ASN A 674 32.03 7.71 9.55
C ASN A 674 30.84 8.13 10.42
N ASN A 675 29.62 7.63 10.05
CA ASN A 675 28.32 7.95 10.67
C ASN A 675 27.82 9.41 10.51
N GLN A 676 28.46 10.21 9.68
CA GLN A 676 28.00 11.55 9.33
C GLN A 676 27.38 11.55 7.94
N LEU A 677 26.20 12.16 7.81
CA LEU A 677 25.51 12.30 6.52
C LEU A 677 26.39 13.15 5.58
N TYR A 678 26.71 12.61 4.43
CA TYR A 678 27.42 13.37 3.39
C TYR A 678 26.44 14.29 2.67
N GLN A 679 26.70 15.59 2.71
CA GLN A 679 26.00 16.63 1.95
C GLN A 679 27.03 17.37 1.09
N SER A 680 26.88 17.29 -0.22
CA SER A 680 27.73 18.02 -1.15
C SER A 680 27.53 19.53 -0.94
N GLY A 681 28.61 20.33 -0.89
CA GLY A 681 28.50 21.80 -0.76
C GLY A 681 28.25 22.36 0.65
N SER A 682 28.23 21.52 1.70
CA SER A 682 28.00 21.99 3.10
C SER A 682 29.17 22.79 3.72
N GLY A 683 30.32 22.84 3.07
CA GLY A 683 31.54 23.55 3.58
C GLY A 683 32.09 22.94 4.88
N GLN A 684 31.55 21.82 5.34
CA GLN A 684 32.11 21.07 6.47
C GLN A 684 33.16 20.07 6.00
N ALA A 685 34.09 19.68 6.87
CA ALA A 685 35.31 18.93 6.63
C ALA A 685 35.25 17.57 5.92
N LEU A 686 34.17 17.27 5.24
CA LEU A 686 34.00 16.18 4.28
C LEU A 686 34.34 16.58 2.83
N ASP A 687 35.04 17.70 2.65
CA ASP A 687 35.57 18.21 1.35
C ASP A 687 36.48 17.19 0.61
N ALA A 688 36.84 16.10 1.26
CA ALA A 688 37.64 15.04 0.68
C ALA A 688 36.82 14.05 -0.20
N VAL A 689 35.47 14.02 -0.13
CA VAL A 689 34.68 13.29 -1.11
C VAL A 689 34.64 14.14 -2.39
N GLN A 690 35.59 13.90 -3.29
CA GLN A 690 35.67 14.60 -4.58
C GLN A 690 34.53 14.15 -5.52
N SER A 691 33.32 14.58 -5.24
CA SER A 691 32.21 14.48 -6.19
C SER A 691 31.71 15.89 -6.53
N ALA A 692 31.81 16.23 -7.81
CA ALA A 692 31.20 17.46 -8.34
C ALA A 692 29.67 17.41 -8.39
N GLN A 693 29.07 16.31 -8.01
CA GLN A 693 27.63 16.04 -8.08
C GLN A 693 27.12 15.51 -6.74
N SER A 694 25.85 15.74 -6.46
CA SER A 694 25.13 15.09 -5.37
C SER A 694 25.27 13.56 -5.48
N ILE A 695 25.31 12.89 -4.34
CA ILE A 695 25.50 11.44 -4.27
C ILE A 695 24.48 10.67 -5.12
N ARG A 696 23.28 11.18 -5.30
CA ARG A 696 22.21 10.59 -6.13
C ARG A 696 22.58 10.48 -7.61
N TYR A 697 23.47 11.36 -8.08
CA TYR A 697 23.91 11.40 -9.47
C TYR A 697 25.32 10.90 -9.67
N SER A 698 26.02 10.54 -8.58
CA SER A 698 27.41 10.08 -8.60
C SER A 698 27.48 8.60 -8.92
N GLN A 699 28.30 8.23 -9.90
CA GLN A 699 28.63 6.82 -10.20
C GLN A 699 29.95 6.39 -9.57
N ARG A 700 30.70 7.32 -9.03
CA ARG A 700 31.98 7.08 -8.38
C ARG A 700 32.18 8.03 -7.22
N ILE A 701 32.72 7.52 -6.10
CA ILE A 701 33.14 8.29 -4.94
C ILE A 701 34.63 8.00 -4.64
N ASN A 702 35.36 9.06 -4.28
CA ASN A 702 36.75 8.95 -3.80
C ASN A 702 36.78 9.36 -2.32
N LEU A 703 37.43 8.55 -1.49
CA LEU A 703 37.47 8.67 -0.04
C LEU A 703 38.91 8.63 0.46
N ASP A 704 39.23 9.34 1.54
CA ASP A 704 40.50 9.20 2.22
C ASP A 704 40.54 7.91 3.04
N TYR A 705 41.75 7.47 3.39
CA TYR A 705 41.99 6.19 4.08
C TYR A 705 41.31 6.09 5.45
N ASP A 706 40.99 7.19 6.11
CA ASP A 706 40.33 7.27 7.41
C ASP A 706 38.77 7.39 7.27
N GLN A 707 38.27 7.53 6.04
CA GLN A 707 36.86 7.56 5.69
C GLN A 707 36.36 6.16 5.28
N ASN A 708 36.50 5.20 6.16
CA ASN A 708 36.38 3.79 5.83
C ASN A 708 35.17 3.09 6.46
N ASN A 709 34.32 3.82 7.18
CA ASN A 709 33.02 3.33 7.67
C ASN A 709 31.92 3.98 6.83
N LEU A 710 31.29 3.18 5.98
CA LEU A 710 30.35 3.66 4.98
C LEU A 710 28.96 3.07 5.21
N ALA A 711 27.92 3.91 5.09
CA ALA A 711 26.56 3.42 4.99
C ALA A 711 25.84 4.11 3.84
N PHE A 712 25.10 3.33 3.07
CA PHE A 712 24.39 3.73 1.86
C PHE A 712 22.91 3.48 2.05
N GLU A 713 22.07 4.47 1.77
CA GLU A 713 20.61 4.30 1.76
C GLU A 713 20.11 4.33 0.34
N PHE A 714 19.30 3.33 -0.01
CA PHE A 714 18.71 3.16 -1.34
C PHE A 714 17.20 3.22 -1.29
N SER A 715 16.60 3.72 -2.34
CA SER A 715 15.17 3.66 -2.53
C SER A 715 14.79 3.44 -4.00
N ASP A 716 13.67 2.79 -4.19
CA ASP A 716 12.95 2.70 -5.45
C ASP A 716 11.67 3.55 -5.43
N LEU A 717 11.57 4.48 -4.47
CA LEU A 717 10.47 5.43 -4.30
C LEU A 717 9.09 4.73 -4.23
N PRO A 718 8.86 3.84 -3.25
CA PRO A 718 7.69 2.97 -3.22
C PRO A 718 6.46 3.70 -2.66
N TYR A 719 5.98 4.77 -3.32
CA TYR A 719 4.84 5.55 -2.82
C TYR A 719 3.51 4.84 -3.04
N SER A 720 3.35 4.12 -4.17
CA SER A 720 2.12 3.42 -4.53
C SER A 720 1.98 2.05 -3.89
N LEU A 721 3.10 1.43 -3.47
CA LEU A 721 3.11 0.09 -2.89
C LEU A 721 3.20 0.13 -1.37
N GLU A 722 2.47 -0.76 -0.69
CA GLU A 722 2.58 -0.93 0.77
C GLU A 722 3.88 -1.64 1.15
N GLU A 723 4.34 -2.56 0.31
CA GLU A 723 5.58 -3.29 0.55
C GLU A 723 6.77 -2.55 -0.07
N LYS A 724 7.77 -2.34 0.74
CA LYS A 724 9.08 -1.84 0.31
C LYS A 724 9.86 -2.96 -0.37
N SER A 725 10.54 -2.64 -1.48
CA SER A 725 11.32 -3.64 -2.22
C SER A 725 12.40 -4.28 -1.35
N LYS A 726 12.55 -5.60 -1.47
CA LYS A 726 13.67 -6.32 -0.86
C LYS A 726 14.90 -6.12 -1.72
N LEU A 727 15.98 -5.64 -1.07
CA LEU A 727 17.22 -5.32 -1.74
C LEU A 727 18.27 -6.41 -1.52
N LEU A 728 18.91 -6.82 -2.60
CA LEU A 728 20.10 -7.64 -2.62
C LEU A 728 21.31 -6.74 -2.89
N TYR A 729 22.40 -6.97 -2.19
CA TYR A 729 23.61 -6.18 -2.37
C TYR A 729 24.87 -7.03 -2.31
N ARG A 730 25.92 -6.56 -2.98
CA ARG A 730 27.25 -7.17 -2.97
C ARG A 730 28.30 -6.09 -3.18
N LEU A 731 29.30 -6.06 -2.31
CA LEU A 731 30.51 -5.23 -2.49
C LEU A 731 31.63 -6.09 -3.07
N GLU A 732 31.92 -5.90 -4.35
CA GLU A 732 33.02 -6.59 -5.01
C GLU A 732 34.36 -6.20 -4.33
N GLY A 733 35.20 -7.20 -4.02
CA GLY A 733 36.38 -7.05 -3.20
C GLY A 733 36.20 -7.41 -1.72
N VAL A 734 34.96 -7.56 -1.23
CA VAL A 734 34.62 -7.93 0.14
C VAL A 734 33.69 -9.14 0.19
N ASP A 735 32.56 -9.07 -0.48
CA ASP A 735 31.51 -10.11 -0.46
C ASP A 735 31.75 -11.15 -1.55
N ARG A 736 31.57 -12.42 -1.20
CA ARG A 736 31.63 -13.54 -2.15
C ARG A 736 30.29 -13.80 -2.84
N GLU A 737 29.21 -13.61 -2.09
CA GLU A 737 27.83 -13.89 -2.51
C GLU A 737 26.95 -12.65 -2.33
N TRP A 738 25.72 -12.70 -2.84
CA TRP A 738 24.72 -11.70 -2.60
C TRP A 738 24.22 -11.73 -1.15
N ASN A 739 24.10 -10.57 -0.54
CA ASN A 739 23.52 -10.40 0.79
C ASN A 739 22.09 -9.85 0.62
N LEU A 740 21.13 -10.42 1.36
CA LEU A 740 19.78 -9.91 1.43
C LEU A 740 19.69 -8.86 2.55
N LEU A 741 19.21 -7.67 2.23
CA LEU A 741 18.99 -6.64 3.21
C LEU A 741 17.78 -7.01 4.09
N LYS A 742 17.85 -6.69 5.40
CA LYS A 742 16.74 -6.98 6.33
C LYS A 742 15.46 -6.30 5.89
N PRO A 743 14.29 -6.92 6.09
CA PRO A 743 13.00 -6.32 5.77
C PRO A 743 12.84 -4.92 6.37
N ASN A 744 12.19 -4.03 5.63
CA ASN A 744 11.91 -2.64 6.04
C ASN A 744 13.16 -1.79 6.36
N THR A 745 14.32 -2.21 5.91
CA THR A 745 15.55 -1.40 5.96
C THR A 745 16.04 -1.12 4.55
N ASN A 746 16.59 0.07 4.35
CA ASN A 746 17.16 0.51 3.08
C ASN A 746 18.64 0.89 3.20
N ARG A 747 19.28 0.56 4.36
CA ARG A 747 20.61 0.98 4.72
C ARG A 747 21.60 -0.19 4.71
N ILE A 748 22.57 -0.11 3.81
CA ILE A 748 23.69 -1.04 3.66
C ILE A 748 24.90 -0.44 4.38
N THR A 749 25.55 -1.20 5.26
CA THR A 749 26.67 -0.69 6.07
C THR A 749 27.90 -1.58 5.92
N TYR A 750 29.03 -0.96 5.66
CA TYR A 750 30.37 -1.57 5.66
C TYR A 750 31.27 -0.80 6.61
N ASN A 751 31.92 -1.48 7.53
CA ASN A 751 32.81 -0.90 8.50
C ASN A 751 34.25 -1.32 8.26
N ASN A 752 35.17 -0.40 8.48
CA ASN A 752 36.62 -0.63 8.45
C ASN A 752 37.11 -1.22 7.11
N LEU A 753 36.66 -0.62 6.00
CA LEU A 753 37.15 -1.00 4.68
C LEU A 753 38.63 -0.63 4.54
N ASN A 754 39.42 -1.51 3.91
CA ASN A 754 40.79 -1.20 3.57
C ASN A 754 40.88 -0.17 2.43
N TYR A 755 42.03 0.44 2.20
CA TYR A 755 42.27 1.22 0.99
C TYR A 755 42.25 0.32 -0.24
N GLY A 756 41.69 0.82 -1.35
CA GLY A 756 41.57 0.06 -2.60
C GLY A 756 40.33 0.47 -3.40
N ASP A 757 40.11 -0.28 -4.46
CA ASP A 757 38.95 -0.12 -5.38
C ASP A 757 37.90 -1.15 -5.04
N TYR A 758 36.65 -0.69 -4.91
CA TYR A 758 35.47 -1.50 -4.65
C TYR A 758 34.36 -1.13 -5.61
N ARG A 759 33.44 -2.05 -5.84
CA ARG A 759 32.22 -1.81 -6.60
C ARG A 759 31.01 -2.34 -5.83
N LEU A 760 30.17 -1.42 -5.36
CA LEU A 760 28.91 -1.76 -4.72
C LEU A 760 27.86 -1.98 -5.80
N ILE A 761 27.27 -3.18 -5.82
CA ILE A 761 26.18 -3.53 -6.72
C ILE A 761 24.95 -3.79 -5.85
N VAL A 762 23.85 -3.12 -6.18
CA VAL A 762 22.56 -3.28 -5.50
C VAL A 762 21.48 -3.60 -6.52
N SER A 763 20.63 -4.57 -6.19
CA SER A 763 19.55 -5.05 -7.04
C SER A 763 18.30 -5.26 -6.22
N LYS A 764 17.14 -5.23 -6.85
CA LYS A 764 15.89 -5.70 -6.24
C LYS A 764 15.81 -7.21 -6.32
N LEU A 765 15.11 -7.81 -5.36
CA LEU A 765 14.71 -9.21 -5.44
C LEU A 765 13.56 -9.33 -6.44
N ASP A 766 13.71 -10.16 -7.47
CA ASP A 766 12.65 -10.40 -8.44
C ASP A 766 11.56 -11.35 -7.87
N ALA A 767 10.50 -11.58 -8.65
CA ALA A 767 9.39 -12.47 -8.26
C ALA A 767 9.81 -13.93 -8.06
N HIS A 768 10.98 -14.33 -8.56
CA HIS A 768 11.54 -15.70 -8.44
C HIS A 768 12.62 -15.81 -7.37
N GLY A 769 12.82 -14.78 -6.55
CA GLY A 769 13.83 -14.76 -5.50
C GLY A 769 15.27 -14.61 -6.00
N LYS A 770 15.48 -14.00 -7.18
CA LYS A 770 16.80 -13.74 -7.78
C LYS A 770 17.04 -12.21 -7.89
N PRO A 771 18.30 -11.79 -8.10
CA PRO A 771 18.57 -10.40 -8.43
C PRO A 771 17.88 -10.00 -9.75
N SER A 772 17.17 -8.87 -9.77
CA SER A 772 16.60 -8.27 -10.97
C SER A 772 17.70 -7.92 -11.99
N GLU A 773 17.38 -7.89 -13.28
CA GLU A 773 18.30 -7.46 -14.33
C GLU A 773 18.73 -5.99 -14.20
N LYS A 774 17.87 -5.15 -13.61
CA LYS A 774 18.17 -3.74 -13.35
C LYS A 774 18.95 -3.60 -12.06
N THR A 775 20.25 -3.30 -12.16
CA THR A 775 21.13 -3.12 -11.01
C THR A 775 21.61 -1.67 -10.92
N TYR A 776 21.81 -1.19 -9.70
CA TYR A 776 22.57 0.03 -9.42
C TYR A 776 24.02 -0.35 -9.13
N ALA A 777 24.98 0.41 -9.69
CA ALA A 777 26.40 0.19 -9.44
C ALA A 777 27.08 1.51 -9.03
N LEU A 778 27.89 1.46 -7.97
CA LEU A 778 28.71 2.58 -7.47
C LEU A 778 30.15 2.14 -7.30
N ASP A 779 31.06 2.82 -7.98
CA ASP A 779 32.49 2.63 -7.80
C ASP A 779 33.01 3.43 -6.60
N ILE A 780 33.73 2.78 -5.71
CA ILE A 780 34.27 3.36 -4.46
C ILE A 780 35.79 3.22 -4.49
N HIS A 781 36.48 4.32 -4.41
CA HIS A 781 37.93 4.36 -4.34
C HIS A 781 38.40 4.94 -3.00
N ILE A 782 39.04 4.14 -2.16
CA ILE A 782 39.64 4.57 -0.89
C ILE A 782 41.13 4.75 -1.10
N ILE A 783 41.58 5.99 -0.99
CA ILE A 783 42.98 6.38 -1.23
C ILE A 783 43.88 5.79 -0.13
N PRO A 784 45.03 5.20 -0.47
CA PRO A 784 45.94 4.70 0.55
C PRO A 784 46.56 5.84 1.37
N PRO A 785 46.87 5.63 2.65
CA PRO A 785 47.56 6.63 3.46
C PRO A 785 48.93 6.96 2.84
N TRP A 786 49.39 8.22 2.99
CA TRP A 786 50.61 8.75 2.38
C TRP A 786 51.85 7.85 2.60
N TYR A 787 51.94 7.21 3.78
CA TYR A 787 53.05 6.32 4.13
C TYR A 787 53.01 4.95 3.42
N TYR A 788 51.93 4.58 2.72
CA TYR A 788 51.83 3.41 1.84
C TYR A 788 52.04 3.71 0.35
N THR A 789 52.20 4.97 0.00
CA THR A 789 52.41 5.40 -1.39
C THR A 789 53.78 4.89 -1.92
N PRO A 790 53.94 4.67 -3.23
CA PRO A 790 55.26 4.30 -3.82
C PRO A 790 56.36 5.23 -3.43
N TRP A 791 56.07 6.48 -3.25
CA TRP A 791 56.93 7.55 -2.80
C TRP A 791 57.51 7.32 -1.41
N ALA A 792 56.62 7.07 -0.44
CA ALA A 792 56.98 6.79 0.93
C ALA A 792 57.79 5.47 1.02
N LYS A 793 57.43 4.46 0.25
CA LYS A 793 58.16 3.20 0.15
C LYS A 793 59.60 3.42 -0.37
N ALA A 794 59.79 4.27 -1.38
CA ALA A 794 61.09 4.65 -1.89
C ALA A 794 61.93 5.36 -0.83
N VAL A 795 61.31 6.26 -0.05
CA VAL A 795 61.96 6.93 1.10
C VAL A 795 62.36 5.92 2.19
N TYR A 796 61.49 4.95 2.51
CA TYR A 796 61.81 3.89 3.48
C TYR A 796 62.99 3.03 3.02
N VAL A 797 63.05 2.64 1.74
CA VAL A 797 64.17 1.90 1.18
C VAL A 797 65.44 2.73 1.26
N LEU A 798 65.35 4.03 0.93
CA LEU A 798 66.50 4.93 1.04
C LEU A 798 67.00 5.07 2.49
N LEU A 799 66.09 5.24 3.45
CA LEU A 799 66.39 5.30 4.88
C LEU A 799 67.02 3.97 5.38
N CYS A 800 66.49 2.83 4.95
CA CYS A 800 67.11 1.53 5.27
C CYS A 800 68.52 1.42 4.69
N LEU A 801 68.75 1.87 3.46
CA LEU A 801 70.08 1.87 2.83
C LEU A 801 71.05 2.75 3.58
N VAL A 802 70.65 3.96 4.04
CA VAL A 802 71.46 4.87 4.82
C VAL A 802 71.78 4.31 6.22
N LEU A 803 70.88 3.51 6.82
CA LEU A 803 71.14 2.86 8.12
C LEU A 803 72.05 1.62 8.02
N ILE A 804 72.12 1.03 6.85
CA ILE A 804 73.06 -0.13 6.60
C ILE A 804 74.46 0.32 6.24
N LEU A 805 74.62 1.49 5.64
CA LEU A 805 75.92 2.13 5.38
C LEU A 805 76.47 2.83 6.61
#